data_deda9c7cf734dfab08f034d51f35a457
#
_entry.id   deda9c7cf734dfab08f034d51f35a457
#
_cell.length_a   1.000
_cell.length_b   1.000
_cell.length_c   1.000
_cell.angle_alpha   90.00
_cell.angle_beta   90.00
_cell.angle_gamma   90.00
#
_symmetry.space_group_name_H-M   'P 1'
#
loop_
_entity.id
_entity.type
_entity.pdbx_description
1 polymer ?
#
loop_
_entity_poly.entity_id
_entity_poly.type
_entity_poly.pdbx_seq_one_letter_code
_entity_poly.pdbx_strand_id
1 'polypeptide(L)'
;GTGRQIKLYFEAVAGYSEVYVNKEKIGENFDLFLPFSFDITDKVTPGETIEVLVGVRSQSLFEDNSTIGRRIIPGGSMWGYHINGIWQDVYLLALPQIHIEDVYVKPLVAKNTLEIEVTIQNKTNRKADIQLQGNVREWINYAGTDINSAPVPAWTLGTEALQVAPRKVSIAANASQIITLQVPVNENILQYWTPEQPNLYALLLSIKDKKQTIDTKYERFGWREWTLQGTTQYLNGKPYALHGDSWHFMGIPQMTRRYAWAWFTAIKGMNGNAVRPHAQVYPRFYMDMADEMGICVLNETANWASDGGPKLDSDHFWEASKEHLKRFVLRDRNHASVFGWSISNENKPVILHVYNRPELIPAQQKAWKEWRDIVRLYDPTRPWISSDGEDDGNGILPVTVGHYGDINSMKNWINIGKPWGIGEHSMAYYGTPEQVSKYNGERAYESQEGRMEGLANECYNLIANQRRMGASYSTVFNMAWYALKPLPLGKKDITKAPDVREDGVFFGEYKEGIPGVQPERVGPYCTTFNPGYDPTLPLYQEWPMYSALRAANAPGAPAWSPYAIIDKEQYKAHKTTNPDKNYKEVVFIGNPESKVKHLLNAQGVAFASKITTPSSLLYIIDGSQVLDDTTQKEIQKQLAKGADLWIWGITPETVGRYNDILPLPVALEPLKRSSFLPVQKAWMQGLNNSDFYFCELQKADASNYSLKGTFVEEGDILLNACKTDWRKWNKRPEEIKT
;
A
#
# COMPACT_ATOMS: atom_id res chain seq x y z
N GLY A 1 4.76 4.34 -43.48
CA GLY A 1 5.46 4.52 -44.75
C GLY A 1 6.06 3.24 -45.30
N THR A 2 6.31 3.18 -46.58
CA THR A 2 6.97 2.05 -47.23
C THR A 2 8.32 1.75 -46.56
N GLY A 3 8.65 0.44 -46.41
CA GLY A 3 9.93 0.00 -45.84
C GLY A 3 10.00 0.02 -44.32
N ARG A 4 8.84 0.06 -43.62
CA ARG A 4 8.77 -0.12 -42.20
C ARG A 4 8.15 -1.49 -41.83
N GLN A 5 8.55 -2.04 -40.69
CA GLN A 5 7.85 -3.14 -40.06
C GLN A 5 6.62 -2.54 -39.32
N ILE A 6 5.45 -3.16 -39.52
CA ILE A 6 4.22 -2.74 -38.83
C ILE A 6 3.84 -3.83 -37.86
N LYS A 7 3.77 -3.46 -36.57
CA LYS A 7 3.28 -4.37 -35.51
C LYS A 7 1.95 -3.83 -34.96
N LEU A 8 0.99 -4.71 -34.80
CA LEU A 8 -0.21 -4.46 -33.99
C LEU A 8 0.09 -4.94 -32.56
N TYR A 9 0.12 -4.01 -31.63
CA TYR A 9 0.56 -4.24 -30.25
C TYR A 9 -0.60 -3.99 -29.29
N PHE A 10 -0.79 -4.89 -28.35
CA PHE A 10 -1.77 -4.80 -27.26
C PHE A 10 -1.03 -4.79 -25.93
N GLU A 11 -1.34 -3.84 -25.04
CA GLU A 11 -0.81 -3.84 -23.67
C GLU A 11 -1.45 -4.95 -22.82
N ALA A 12 -2.76 -5.16 -22.91
CA ALA A 12 -3.43 -6.31 -22.33
C ALA A 12 -4.84 -6.52 -22.87
N VAL A 13 -5.19 -7.79 -23.07
CA VAL A 13 -6.56 -8.23 -23.40
C VAL A 13 -6.95 -9.34 -22.44
N ALA A 14 -7.96 -9.10 -21.61
CA ALA A 14 -8.43 -10.07 -20.62
C ALA A 14 -9.37 -11.10 -21.28
N GLY A 15 -8.88 -12.32 -21.41
CA GLY A 15 -9.54 -13.44 -22.03
C GLY A 15 -8.70 -14.10 -23.13
N TYR A 16 -9.25 -15.14 -23.74
CA TYR A 16 -8.71 -15.70 -24.97
C TYR A 16 -9.05 -14.78 -26.12
N SER A 17 -8.06 -14.26 -26.81
CA SER A 17 -8.25 -13.34 -27.91
C SER A 17 -7.72 -13.90 -29.23
N GLU A 18 -8.51 -13.75 -30.30
CA GLU A 18 -8.13 -14.01 -31.68
C GLU A 18 -8.12 -12.69 -32.45
N VAL A 19 -7.04 -12.42 -33.15
CA VAL A 19 -6.86 -11.15 -33.87
C VAL A 19 -6.85 -11.40 -35.36
N TYR A 20 -7.63 -10.62 -36.09
CA TYR A 20 -7.78 -10.67 -37.53
C TYR A 20 -7.45 -9.30 -38.13
N VAL A 21 -6.77 -9.31 -39.28
CA VAL A 21 -6.54 -8.14 -40.13
C VAL A 21 -7.08 -8.44 -41.51
N ASN A 22 -7.96 -7.55 -42.03
CA ASN A 22 -8.61 -7.71 -43.33
C ASN A 22 -9.23 -9.11 -43.47
N LYS A 23 -9.91 -9.62 -42.43
CA LYS A 23 -10.56 -10.92 -42.33
C LYS A 23 -9.64 -12.14 -42.24
N GLU A 24 -8.32 -11.95 -42.25
CA GLU A 24 -7.34 -13.03 -42.09
C GLU A 24 -6.92 -13.09 -40.59
N LYS A 25 -6.96 -14.30 -40.01
CA LYS A 25 -6.45 -14.53 -38.65
C LYS A 25 -4.93 -14.37 -38.65
N ILE A 26 -4.42 -13.48 -37.80
CA ILE A 26 -2.98 -13.21 -37.66
C ILE A 26 -2.38 -13.84 -36.41
N GLY A 27 -3.21 -14.17 -35.43
CA GLY A 27 -2.74 -14.85 -34.22
C GLY A 27 -3.75 -14.84 -33.09
N GLU A 28 -3.32 -15.35 -31.95
CA GLU A 28 -4.12 -15.48 -30.73
C GLU A 28 -3.23 -15.24 -29.50
N ASN A 29 -3.87 -14.88 -28.37
CA ASN A 29 -3.22 -14.74 -27.08
C ASN A 29 -4.16 -15.19 -25.98
N PHE A 30 -3.63 -15.91 -24.98
CA PHE A 30 -4.38 -16.32 -23.81
C PHE A 30 -3.60 -15.98 -22.54
N ASP A 31 -3.52 -14.68 -22.27
CA ASP A 31 -2.99 -14.09 -21.03
C ASP A 31 -3.81 -12.84 -20.75
N LEU A 32 -4.12 -12.60 -19.49
CA LEU A 32 -5.04 -11.52 -19.11
C LEU A 32 -4.35 -10.16 -18.91
N PHE A 33 -3.04 -10.15 -18.68
CA PHE A 33 -2.34 -9.02 -18.06
C PHE A 33 -1.15 -8.50 -18.85
N LEU A 34 -0.60 -9.29 -19.75
CA LEU A 34 0.71 -9.03 -20.34
C LEU A 34 0.63 -8.65 -21.82
N PRO A 35 1.54 -7.78 -22.27
CA PRO A 35 1.55 -7.31 -23.64
C PRO A 35 1.89 -8.41 -24.64
N PHE A 36 1.31 -8.29 -25.83
CA PHE A 36 1.63 -9.12 -26.98
C PHE A 36 1.50 -8.31 -28.27
N SER A 37 2.13 -8.78 -29.33
CA SER A 37 2.07 -8.12 -30.63
C SER A 37 2.15 -9.09 -31.80
N PHE A 38 1.61 -8.68 -32.95
CA PHE A 38 1.70 -9.40 -34.20
C PHE A 38 2.33 -8.53 -35.27
N ASP A 39 3.25 -9.09 -36.04
CA ASP A 39 3.78 -8.48 -37.23
C ASP A 39 2.74 -8.56 -38.35
N ILE A 40 2.26 -7.42 -38.80
CA ILE A 40 1.23 -7.30 -39.84
C ILE A 40 1.77 -6.64 -41.12
N THR A 41 3.08 -6.53 -41.24
CA THR A 41 3.73 -5.80 -42.33
C THR A 41 3.24 -6.24 -43.72
N ASP A 42 3.09 -7.53 -43.93
CA ASP A 42 2.65 -8.10 -45.21
C ASP A 42 1.10 -8.10 -45.41
N LYS A 43 0.37 -7.63 -44.40
CA LYS A 43 -1.11 -7.59 -44.38
C LYS A 43 -1.68 -6.19 -44.60
N VAL A 44 -0.81 -5.19 -44.71
CA VAL A 44 -1.21 -3.79 -44.77
C VAL A 44 -0.49 -3.04 -45.87
N THR A 45 -1.19 -2.12 -46.52
CA THR A 45 -0.62 -1.21 -47.51
C THR A 45 -0.67 0.22 -46.97
N PRO A 46 0.45 0.97 -46.96
CA PRO A 46 0.46 2.35 -46.52
C PRO A 46 -0.53 3.23 -47.30
N GLY A 47 -1.40 3.94 -46.60
CA GLY A 47 -2.42 4.81 -47.18
C GLY A 47 -3.79 4.16 -47.35
N GLU A 48 -3.88 2.84 -47.18
CA GLU A 48 -5.16 2.12 -47.20
C GLU A 48 -5.79 1.99 -45.80
N THR A 49 -7.11 1.90 -45.77
CA THR A 49 -7.84 1.58 -44.54
C THR A 49 -7.77 0.07 -44.31
N ILE A 50 -7.44 -0.32 -43.09
CA ILE A 50 -7.44 -1.74 -42.67
C ILE A 50 -8.58 -2.00 -41.67
N GLU A 51 -9.15 -3.18 -41.75
CA GLU A 51 -10.08 -3.69 -40.77
C GLU A 51 -9.34 -4.54 -39.75
N VAL A 52 -9.41 -4.18 -38.47
CA VAL A 52 -8.89 -5.00 -37.36
C VAL A 52 -10.07 -5.53 -36.56
N LEU A 53 -10.20 -6.85 -36.49
CA LEU A 53 -11.21 -7.53 -35.69
C LEU A 53 -10.53 -8.29 -34.55
N VAL A 54 -10.97 -8.06 -33.34
CA VAL A 54 -10.48 -8.77 -32.14
C VAL A 54 -11.66 -9.53 -31.52
N GLY A 55 -11.66 -10.83 -31.66
CA GLY A 55 -12.62 -11.71 -31.00
C GLY A 55 -12.11 -12.05 -29.60
N VAL A 56 -12.88 -11.74 -28.57
CA VAL A 56 -12.49 -12.04 -27.18
C VAL A 56 -13.50 -12.99 -26.55
N ARG A 57 -13.00 -14.05 -25.92
CA ARG A 57 -13.79 -14.99 -25.13
C ARG A 57 -13.37 -14.90 -23.68
N SER A 58 -14.36 -14.82 -22.77
CA SER A 58 -14.09 -14.83 -21.34
C SER A 58 -13.30 -16.08 -20.94
N GLN A 59 -12.32 -15.91 -20.05
CA GLN A 59 -11.60 -17.04 -19.45
C GLN A 59 -12.54 -18.08 -18.82
N SER A 60 -13.69 -17.65 -18.29
CA SER A 60 -14.67 -18.54 -17.67
C SER A 60 -15.23 -19.62 -18.60
N LEU A 61 -15.16 -19.41 -19.91
CA LEU A 61 -15.56 -20.42 -20.90
C LEU A 61 -14.56 -21.59 -21.00
N PHE A 62 -13.36 -21.41 -20.47
CA PHE A 62 -12.29 -22.42 -20.46
C PHE A 62 -12.05 -22.99 -19.06
N GLU A 63 -12.90 -22.63 -18.10
CA GLU A 63 -12.83 -23.16 -16.74
C GLU A 63 -13.43 -24.56 -16.68
N ASP A 64 -12.72 -25.45 -16.00
CA ASP A 64 -13.17 -26.80 -15.74
C ASP A 64 -13.67 -26.91 -14.30
N ASN A 65 -14.98 -26.98 -14.12
CA ASN A 65 -15.63 -27.08 -12.81
C ASN A 65 -15.67 -28.52 -12.25
N SER A 66 -15.17 -29.49 -12.99
CA SER A 66 -15.22 -30.91 -12.60
C SER A 66 -14.15 -31.31 -11.58
N THR A 67 -13.12 -30.46 -11.40
CA THR A 67 -11.98 -30.71 -10.51
C THR A 67 -11.63 -29.48 -9.67
N ILE A 68 -10.64 -29.64 -8.82
CA ILE A 68 -10.17 -28.63 -7.91
C ILE A 68 -9.32 -27.62 -8.68
N GLY A 69 -9.70 -26.35 -8.54
CA GLY A 69 -9.14 -25.29 -9.39
C GLY A 69 -9.80 -25.30 -10.76
N ARG A 70 -10.06 -24.12 -11.30
CA ARG A 70 -10.84 -23.95 -12.52
C ARG A 70 -10.02 -23.41 -13.68
N ARG A 71 -9.06 -22.53 -13.36
CA ARG A 71 -8.37 -21.70 -14.34
C ARG A 71 -7.17 -22.43 -14.92
N ILE A 72 -7.17 -22.61 -16.21
CA ILE A 72 -6.08 -23.25 -16.96
C ILE A 72 -4.94 -22.29 -17.31
N ILE A 73 -5.06 -21.00 -16.96
CA ILE A 73 -4.05 -19.96 -17.14
C ILE A 73 -3.89 -19.15 -15.85
N PRO A 74 -2.79 -18.39 -15.67
CA PRO A 74 -2.68 -17.40 -14.61
C PRO A 74 -3.83 -16.39 -14.66
N GLY A 75 -4.72 -16.43 -13.71
CA GLY A 75 -5.95 -15.64 -13.70
C GLY A 75 -5.99 -14.54 -12.67
N GLY A 76 -5.01 -14.50 -11.77
CA GLY A 76 -4.90 -13.49 -10.73
C GLY A 76 -6.02 -13.51 -9.70
N SER A 77 -5.94 -12.56 -8.79
CA SER A 77 -6.88 -12.36 -7.70
C SER A 77 -7.84 -11.21 -8.05
N MET A 78 -8.95 -11.52 -8.68
CA MET A 78 -9.98 -10.55 -9.05
C MET A 78 -11.23 -10.73 -8.20
N TRP A 79 -11.14 -10.46 -6.91
CA TRP A 79 -12.27 -10.56 -6.00
C TRP A 79 -13.41 -9.62 -6.40
N GLY A 80 -14.51 -10.18 -6.88
CA GLY A 80 -15.74 -9.45 -7.20
C GLY A 80 -15.77 -8.70 -8.52
N TYR A 81 -14.64 -8.58 -9.25
CA TYR A 81 -14.61 -7.93 -10.55
C TYR A 81 -13.84 -8.78 -11.56
N HIS A 82 -14.50 -9.11 -12.66
CA HIS A 82 -13.86 -9.75 -13.79
C HIS A 82 -13.61 -8.71 -14.87
N ILE A 83 -12.36 -8.56 -15.27
CA ILE A 83 -12.00 -7.77 -16.45
C ILE A 83 -12.16 -8.70 -17.66
N ASN A 84 -12.84 -8.24 -18.70
CA ASN A 84 -12.96 -8.94 -19.96
C ASN A 84 -12.76 -7.96 -21.12
N GLY A 85 -12.13 -8.42 -22.18
CA GLY A 85 -11.91 -7.63 -23.36
C GLY A 85 -10.57 -6.86 -23.34
N ILE A 86 -10.46 -5.92 -24.25
CA ILE A 86 -9.34 -5.01 -24.35
C ILE A 86 -9.48 -4.00 -23.20
N TRP A 87 -8.56 -4.03 -22.23
CA TRP A 87 -8.66 -3.20 -21.04
C TRP A 87 -7.46 -2.28 -20.82
N GLN A 88 -6.42 -2.41 -21.65
CA GLN A 88 -5.30 -1.48 -21.74
C GLN A 88 -5.10 -1.06 -23.20
N ASP A 89 -4.12 -0.21 -23.47
CA ASP A 89 -3.93 0.44 -24.75
C ASP A 89 -3.59 -0.51 -25.91
N VAL A 90 -3.93 -0.09 -27.12
CA VAL A 90 -3.59 -0.78 -28.38
C VAL A 90 -2.85 0.19 -29.29
N TYR A 91 -1.75 -0.25 -29.89
CA TYR A 91 -0.91 0.57 -30.75
C TYR A 91 -0.64 -0.08 -32.11
N LEU A 92 -0.52 0.76 -33.13
CA LEU A 92 0.16 0.44 -34.36
C LEU A 92 1.58 0.99 -34.30
N LEU A 93 2.56 0.09 -34.25
CA LEU A 93 3.97 0.45 -34.21
C LEU A 93 4.56 0.35 -35.62
N ALA A 94 5.13 1.47 -36.10
CA ALA A 94 5.83 1.52 -37.40
C ALA A 94 7.34 1.62 -37.17
N LEU A 95 8.00 0.48 -37.07
CA LEU A 95 9.41 0.36 -36.75
C LEU A 95 10.29 0.39 -38.02
N PRO A 96 11.52 0.95 -37.96
CA PRO A 96 12.50 0.77 -38.99
C PRO A 96 12.81 -0.72 -39.22
N GLN A 97 13.24 -1.11 -40.43
CA GLN A 97 13.64 -2.49 -40.72
C GLN A 97 14.83 -2.93 -39.87
N ILE A 98 15.68 -2.00 -39.46
CA ILE A 98 16.72 -2.21 -38.44
C ILE A 98 16.35 -1.34 -37.23
N HIS A 99 16.06 -1.97 -36.13
CA HIS A 99 15.58 -1.25 -34.93
C HIS A 99 16.03 -1.89 -33.63
N ILE A 100 15.97 -1.12 -32.55
CA ILE A 100 16.18 -1.60 -31.19
C ILE A 100 14.88 -2.27 -30.70
N GLU A 101 14.89 -3.59 -30.61
CA GLU A 101 13.74 -4.36 -30.14
C GLU A 101 13.57 -4.23 -28.63
N ASP A 102 14.66 -4.47 -27.88
CA ASP A 102 14.64 -4.49 -26.41
C ASP A 102 15.91 -3.86 -25.83
N VAL A 103 15.78 -3.29 -24.62
CA VAL A 103 16.88 -2.73 -23.84
C VAL A 103 16.74 -3.20 -22.39
N TYR A 104 17.79 -3.80 -21.86
CA TYR A 104 17.85 -4.14 -20.45
C TYR A 104 19.01 -3.38 -19.79
N VAL A 105 18.67 -2.55 -18.81
CA VAL A 105 19.62 -1.73 -18.06
C VAL A 105 19.90 -2.38 -16.71
N LYS A 106 21.17 -2.70 -16.45
CA LYS A 106 21.62 -3.36 -15.22
C LYS A 106 22.56 -2.44 -14.44
N PRO A 107 22.09 -1.72 -13.44
CA PRO A 107 22.94 -0.97 -12.55
C PRO A 107 23.76 -1.93 -11.66
N LEU A 108 25.06 -2.01 -11.87
CA LEU A 108 25.99 -2.79 -11.05
C LEU A 108 26.74 -1.82 -10.13
N VAL A 109 26.04 -1.38 -9.09
CA VAL A 109 26.52 -0.31 -8.20
C VAL A 109 27.85 -0.68 -7.53
N ALA A 110 27.95 -1.89 -7.00
CA ALA A 110 29.17 -2.38 -6.36
C ALA A 110 30.39 -2.47 -7.33
N LYS A 111 30.12 -2.49 -8.65
CA LYS A 111 31.16 -2.51 -9.69
C LYS A 111 31.38 -1.14 -10.34
N ASN A 112 30.66 -0.12 -9.92
CA ASN A 112 30.64 1.20 -10.57
C ASN A 112 30.45 1.10 -12.09
N THR A 113 29.51 0.24 -12.53
CA THR A 113 29.29 -0.06 -13.95
C THR A 113 27.81 -0.11 -14.27
N LEU A 114 27.43 0.59 -15.33
CA LEU A 114 26.12 0.42 -15.96
C LEU A 114 26.27 -0.59 -17.11
N GLU A 115 25.77 -1.79 -16.91
CA GLU A 115 25.70 -2.81 -17.97
C GLU A 115 24.39 -2.65 -18.72
N ILE A 116 24.47 -2.65 -20.06
CA ILE A 116 23.32 -2.44 -20.93
C ILE A 116 23.30 -3.56 -21.97
N GLU A 117 22.22 -4.34 -22.00
CA GLU A 117 21.95 -5.28 -23.08
C GLU A 117 20.98 -4.64 -24.06
N VAL A 118 21.37 -4.60 -25.34
CA VAL A 118 20.57 -4.02 -26.42
C VAL A 118 20.30 -5.10 -27.45
N THR A 119 19.04 -5.47 -27.62
CA THR A 119 18.61 -6.39 -28.66
C THR A 119 18.28 -5.60 -29.92
N ILE A 120 19.04 -5.84 -31.00
CA ILE A 120 18.82 -5.17 -32.28
C ILE A 120 18.32 -6.19 -33.28
N GLN A 121 17.24 -5.85 -33.96
CA GLN A 121 16.60 -6.65 -34.99
C GLN A 121 16.96 -6.10 -36.37
N ASN A 122 17.45 -6.95 -37.26
CA ASN A 122 17.60 -6.67 -38.70
C ASN A 122 16.59 -7.51 -39.50
N LYS A 123 15.53 -6.85 -40.00
CA LYS A 123 14.50 -7.48 -40.86
C LYS A 123 14.80 -7.37 -42.35
N THR A 124 15.94 -6.80 -42.72
CA THR A 124 16.32 -6.70 -44.10
C THR A 124 16.92 -8.04 -44.61
N ASN A 125 16.87 -8.27 -45.90
CA ASN A 125 17.45 -9.46 -46.56
C ASN A 125 18.97 -9.37 -46.76
N ARG A 126 19.64 -8.38 -46.14
CA ARG A 126 21.09 -8.19 -46.25
C ARG A 126 21.70 -7.91 -44.88
N LYS A 127 22.98 -8.21 -44.76
CA LYS A 127 23.79 -7.83 -43.60
C LYS A 127 23.75 -6.31 -43.39
N ALA A 128 23.62 -5.87 -42.14
CA ALA A 128 23.63 -4.46 -41.76
C ALA A 128 24.86 -4.17 -40.89
N ASP A 129 25.64 -3.16 -41.29
CA ASP A 129 26.74 -2.62 -40.51
C ASP A 129 26.28 -1.23 -39.94
N ILE A 130 26.12 -1.15 -38.63
CA ILE A 130 25.54 -0.01 -37.95
C ILE A 130 26.47 0.48 -36.84
N GLN A 131 26.18 1.65 -36.34
CA GLN A 131 26.79 2.21 -35.12
C GLN A 131 25.73 2.40 -34.05
N LEU A 132 25.90 1.72 -32.91
CA LEU A 132 25.11 1.93 -31.71
C LEU A 132 25.82 2.96 -30.80
N GLN A 133 25.11 3.95 -30.33
CA GLN A 133 25.59 4.98 -29.41
C GLN A 133 24.47 5.52 -28.56
N GLY A 134 24.79 6.30 -27.52
CA GLY A 134 23.77 6.92 -26.68
C GLY A 134 24.33 7.81 -25.60
N ASN A 135 23.45 8.25 -24.73
CA ASN A 135 23.79 8.96 -23.50
C ASN A 135 22.75 8.71 -22.41
N VAL A 136 23.10 9.05 -21.18
CA VAL A 136 22.23 9.00 -20.03
C VAL A 136 21.94 10.43 -19.59
N ARG A 137 20.67 10.75 -19.40
CA ARG A 137 20.20 12.06 -18.93
C ARG A 137 19.34 11.92 -17.69
N GLU A 138 19.31 12.94 -16.87
CA GLU A 138 18.39 13.00 -15.73
C GLU A 138 16.94 12.95 -16.21
N TRP A 139 16.11 12.21 -15.47
CA TRP A 139 14.65 12.14 -15.66
C TRP A 139 13.99 13.01 -14.58
N ILE A 140 13.47 14.16 -14.99
CA ILE A 140 12.76 15.09 -14.10
C ILE A 140 11.28 14.83 -14.24
N ASN A 141 10.59 14.56 -13.11
CA ASN A 141 9.17 14.25 -13.06
C ASN A 141 8.42 15.13 -12.07
N TYR A 142 7.10 15.02 -12.07
CA TYR A 142 6.19 15.80 -11.24
C TYR A 142 5.31 14.91 -10.34
N ALA A 143 5.73 13.68 -10.08
CA ALA A 143 4.96 12.71 -9.29
C ALA A 143 4.73 13.12 -7.83
N GLY A 144 5.50 14.08 -7.31
CA GLY A 144 5.29 14.68 -5.99
C GLY A 144 4.10 15.64 -5.91
N THR A 145 3.48 16.00 -7.05
CA THR A 145 2.31 16.87 -7.11
C THR A 145 1.07 16.09 -7.55
N ASP A 146 -0.11 16.65 -7.24
CA ASP A 146 -1.35 16.06 -7.76
C ASP A 146 -1.28 15.98 -9.29
N ILE A 147 -1.52 14.79 -9.83
CA ILE A 147 -1.45 14.51 -11.27
C ILE A 147 -2.34 15.42 -12.11
N ASN A 148 -3.43 15.94 -11.54
CA ASN A 148 -4.30 16.89 -12.21
C ASN A 148 -3.64 18.28 -12.40
N SER A 149 -2.61 18.57 -11.61
CA SER A 149 -1.83 19.81 -11.68
C SER A 149 -0.49 19.63 -12.41
N ALA A 150 -0.15 18.38 -12.77
CA ALA A 150 1.09 18.09 -13.48
C ALA A 150 1.06 18.62 -14.93
N PRO A 151 2.20 19.07 -15.47
CA PRO A 151 2.29 19.43 -16.88
C PRO A 151 2.12 18.20 -17.80
N VAL A 152 1.88 18.43 -19.07
CA VAL A 152 1.81 17.38 -20.09
C VAL A 152 2.93 17.62 -21.12
N PRO A 153 3.89 16.70 -21.29
CA PRO A 153 4.08 15.46 -20.50
C PRO A 153 4.47 15.74 -19.04
N ALA A 154 4.18 14.79 -18.16
CA ALA A 154 4.47 14.89 -16.73
C ALA A 154 5.97 14.63 -16.40
N TRP A 155 6.84 14.78 -17.35
CA TRP A 155 8.29 14.61 -17.22
C TRP A 155 9.06 15.41 -18.27
N THR A 156 10.34 15.62 -18.01
CA THR A 156 11.28 16.22 -18.97
C THR A 156 12.68 15.64 -18.74
N LEU A 157 13.56 15.82 -19.73
CA LEU A 157 14.97 15.42 -19.63
C LEU A 157 15.80 16.59 -19.08
N GLY A 158 16.56 16.30 -18.04
CA GLY A 158 17.53 17.21 -17.45
C GLY A 158 18.90 17.15 -18.14
N THR A 159 19.95 17.33 -17.33
CA THR A 159 21.35 17.35 -17.80
C THR A 159 21.82 15.97 -18.27
N GLU A 160 22.80 15.98 -19.16
CA GLU A 160 23.51 14.75 -19.56
C GLU A 160 24.48 14.33 -18.45
N ALA A 161 24.36 13.10 -17.99
CA ALA A 161 25.18 12.53 -16.92
C ALA A 161 26.30 11.63 -17.46
N LEU A 162 26.03 10.80 -18.48
CA LEU A 162 26.99 9.87 -19.03
C LEU A 162 26.87 9.77 -20.54
N GLN A 163 28.00 9.47 -21.19
CA GLN A 163 28.06 9.09 -22.60
C GLN A 163 28.18 7.58 -22.77
N VAL A 164 27.43 7.00 -23.69
CA VAL A 164 27.62 5.64 -24.17
C VAL A 164 28.43 5.70 -25.46
N ALA A 165 29.67 5.25 -25.37
CA ALA A 165 30.61 5.33 -26.48
C ALA A 165 30.09 4.60 -27.74
N PRO A 166 30.32 5.17 -28.92
CA PRO A 166 29.90 4.57 -30.18
C PRO A 166 30.54 3.18 -30.41
N ARG A 167 29.69 2.19 -30.73
CA ARG A 167 30.11 0.82 -31.01
C ARG A 167 29.64 0.39 -32.40
N LYS A 168 30.55 -0.08 -33.23
CA LYS A 168 30.21 -0.69 -34.52
C LYS A 168 29.67 -2.12 -34.31
N VAL A 169 28.57 -2.42 -34.94
CA VAL A 169 27.87 -3.70 -34.84
C VAL A 169 27.49 -4.16 -36.23
N SER A 170 27.63 -5.45 -36.46
CA SER A 170 27.32 -6.09 -37.74
C SER A 170 26.29 -7.18 -37.49
N ILE A 171 25.11 -7.06 -38.12
CA ILE A 171 23.97 -7.95 -37.87
C ILE A 171 23.61 -8.65 -39.18
N ALA A 172 23.53 -9.97 -39.16
CA ALA A 172 23.19 -10.78 -40.35
C ALA A 172 21.76 -10.43 -40.85
N ALA A 173 21.50 -10.77 -42.10
CA ALA A 173 20.16 -10.65 -42.69
C ALA A 173 19.12 -11.44 -41.90
N ASN A 174 17.93 -10.87 -41.71
CA ASN A 174 16.80 -11.49 -41.01
C ASN A 174 17.18 -12.06 -39.62
N ALA A 175 18.08 -11.39 -38.90
CA ALA A 175 18.61 -11.85 -37.62
C ALA A 175 18.41 -10.84 -36.50
N SER A 176 18.42 -11.35 -35.28
CA SER A 176 18.49 -10.58 -34.06
C SER A 176 19.82 -10.79 -33.36
N GLN A 177 20.35 -9.75 -32.73
CA GLN A 177 21.60 -9.83 -31.98
C GLN A 177 21.52 -9.04 -30.67
N ILE A 178 21.96 -9.63 -29.57
CA ILE A 178 22.14 -8.96 -28.30
C ILE A 178 23.54 -8.36 -28.21
N ILE A 179 23.64 -7.10 -27.89
CA ILE A 179 24.86 -6.35 -27.70
C ILE A 179 24.97 -5.95 -26.25
N THR A 180 25.99 -6.40 -25.56
CA THR A 180 26.28 -5.98 -24.19
C THR A 180 27.27 -4.83 -24.20
N LEU A 181 26.89 -3.71 -23.55
CA LEU A 181 27.73 -2.55 -23.32
C LEU A 181 28.02 -2.44 -21.82
N GLN A 182 29.22 -2.03 -21.48
CA GLN A 182 29.61 -1.70 -20.11
C GLN A 182 30.09 -0.27 -20.06
N VAL A 183 29.40 0.57 -19.29
CA VAL A 183 29.68 1.98 -19.15
C VAL A 183 30.17 2.24 -17.73
N PRO A 184 31.43 2.63 -17.53
CA PRO A 184 31.93 2.99 -16.20
C PRO A 184 31.15 4.19 -15.63
N VAL A 185 30.79 4.11 -14.35
CA VAL A 185 30.11 5.17 -13.61
C VAL A 185 31.04 5.63 -12.50
N ASN A 186 31.66 6.80 -12.70
CA ASN A 186 32.48 7.38 -11.65
C ASN A 186 31.64 7.82 -10.46
N GLU A 187 32.25 7.92 -9.29
CA GLU A 187 31.56 8.35 -8.08
C GLU A 187 30.82 9.69 -8.27
N ASN A 188 29.62 9.77 -7.72
CA ASN A 188 28.75 10.94 -7.74
C ASN A 188 28.23 11.41 -9.11
N ILE A 189 28.50 10.69 -10.19
CA ILE A 189 27.92 11.01 -11.52
C ILE A 189 26.45 10.66 -11.55
N LEU A 190 26.07 9.47 -11.08
CA LEU A 190 24.67 9.08 -10.91
C LEU A 190 24.32 9.05 -9.42
N GLN A 191 23.27 9.76 -9.05
CA GLN A 191 22.72 9.70 -7.71
C GLN A 191 21.92 8.41 -7.52
N TYR A 192 21.99 7.83 -6.32
CA TYR A 192 21.23 6.63 -6.02
C TYR A 192 19.73 6.86 -6.12
N TRP A 193 19.03 5.86 -6.64
CA TRP A 193 17.61 5.73 -6.43
C TRP A 193 17.36 5.09 -5.06
N THR A 194 16.58 5.75 -4.22
CA THR A 194 16.04 5.21 -2.97
C THR A 194 14.59 5.68 -2.80
N PRO A 195 13.78 5.07 -1.94
CA PRO A 195 12.44 5.57 -1.63
C PRO A 195 12.40 7.02 -1.14
N GLU A 196 13.42 7.47 -0.45
CA GLU A 196 13.54 8.85 0.05
C GLU A 196 14.01 9.82 -1.03
N GLN A 197 14.80 9.34 -1.99
CA GLN A 197 15.37 10.11 -3.09
C GLN A 197 15.25 9.31 -4.39
N PRO A 198 14.09 9.31 -5.05
CA PRO A 198 13.83 8.49 -6.23
C PRO A 198 14.44 9.11 -7.50
N ASN A 199 15.77 9.23 -7.51
CA ASN A 199 16.51 9.76 -8.64
C ASN A 199 16.43 8.81 -9.85
N LEU A 200 15.98 9.30 -10.97
CA LEU A 200 15.78 8.54 -12.20
C LEU A 200 16.56 9.12 -13.36
N TYR A 201 16.88 8.24 -14.29
CA TYR A 201 17.62 8.58 -15.52
C TYR A 201 16.94 7.95 -16.73
N ALA A 202 17.11 8.59 -17.88
CA ALA A 202 16.79 8.03 -19.19
C ALA A 202 18.08 7.67 -19.93
N LEU A 203 18.19 6.41 -20.31
CA LEU A 203 19.17 5.96 -21.30
C LEU A 203 18.59 6.22 -22.69
N LEU A 204 19.20 7.09 -23.46
CA LEU A 204 18.83 7.40 -24.84
C LEU A 204 19.80 6.68 -25.76
N LEU A 205 19.28 5.75 -26.57
CA LEU A 205 20.07 5.00 -27.54
C LEU A 205 19.69 5.39 -28.96
N SER A 206 20.65 5.36 -29.86
CA SER A 206 20.45 5.53 -31.29
C SER A 206 21.27 4.54 -32.11
N ILE A 207 20.67 4.10 -33.19
CA ILE A 207 21.34 3.32 -34.24
C ILE A 207 21.57 4.26 -35.42
N LYS A 208 22.80 4.27 -35.93
CA LYS A 208 23.16 5.04 -37.12
C LYS A 208 23.68 4.11 -38.24
N ASP A 209 23.24 4.38 -39.46
CA ASP A 209 23.90 3.92 -40.65
C ASP A 209 24.69 5.12 -41.24
N LYS A 210 26.03 5.00 -41.23
CA LYS A 210 26.95 6.11 -41.55
C LYS A 210 26.66 7.34 -40.67
N LYS A 211 26.07 8.40 -41.25
CA LYS A 211 25.71 9.65 -40.56
C LYS A 211 24.21 9.77 -40.24
N GLN A 212 23.37 8.88 -40.78
CA GLN A 212 21.93 8.94 -40.62
C GLN A 212 21.47 8.12 -39.41
N THR A 213 20.72 8.71 -38.54
CA THR A 213 20.01 8.01 -37.46
C THR A 213 18.83 7.26 -38.07
N ILE A 214 18.80 5.93 -37.90
CA ILE A 214 17.76 5.03 -38.42
C ILE A 214 16.75 4.63 -37.35
N ASP A 215 17.18 4.56 -36.10
CA ASP A 215 16.29 4.28 -34.97
C ASP A 215 16.78 4.93 -33.68
N THR A 216 15.83 5.23 -32.79
CA THR A 216 16.09 5.74 -31.44
C THR A 216 15.16 5.08 -30.44
N LYS A 217 15.69 4.76 -29.27
CA LYS A 217 14.90 4.22 -28.15
C LYS A 217 15.41 4.80 -26.86
N TYR A 218 14.51 5.08 -25.93
CA TYR A 218 14.90 5.41 -24.56
C TYR A 218 14.39 4.34 -23.58
N GLU A 219 15.13 4.19 -22.48
CA GLU A 219 14.74 3.34 -21.36
C GLU A 219 14.99 4.07 -20.05
N ARG A 220 14.01 4.09 -19.14
CA ARG A 220 14.14 4.73 -17.85
C ARG A 220 14.70 3.74 -16.84
N PHE A 221 15.58 4.21 -15.96
CA PHE A 221 16.16 3.39 -14.88
C PHE A 221 16.53 4.25 -13.67
N GLY A 222 16.74 3.58 -12.52
CA GLY A 222 17.37 4.17 -11.34
C GLY A 222 18.73 3.55 -11.07
N TRP A 223 19.70 4.36 -10.64
CA TRP A 223 21.00 3.86 -10.22
C TRP A 223 20.90 3.24 -8.82
N ARG A 224 20.68 1.92 -8.75
CA ARG A 224 20.48 1.19 -7.49
C ARG A 224 20.83 -0.29 -7.64
N GLU A 225 21.19 -0.92 -6.51
CA GLU A 225 21.48 -2.36 -6.44
C GLU A 225 20.87 -2.96 -5.17
N TRP A 226 20.19 -4.08 -5.32
CA TRP A 226 19.67 -4.89 -4.22
C TRP A 226 20.57 -6.10 -3.99
N THR A 227 20.93 -6.38 -2.72
CA THR A 227 21.69 -7.56 -2.36
C THR A 227 21.13 -8.21 -1.10
N LEU A 228 21.36 -9.52 -0.95
CA LEU A 228 21.04 -10.28 0.26
C LEU A 228 22.31 -10.80 0.89
N GLN A 229 22.46 -10.64 2.21
CA GLN A 229 23.58 -11.16 2.96
C GLN A 229 23.11 -11.68 4.32
N GLY A 230 23.28 -12.99 4.56
CA GLY A 230 22.73 -13.64 5.75
C GLY A 230 21.23 -13.47 5.84
N THR A 231 20.74 -12.90 6.92
CA THR A 231 19.33 -12.63 7.18
C THR A 231 18.89 -11.22 6.78
N THR A 232 19.73 -10.45 6.12
CA THR A 232 19.50 -9.02 5.86
C THR A 232 19.47 -8.72 4.37
N GLN A 233 18.54 -7.84 4.00
CA GLN A 233 18.44 -7.23 2.68
C GLN A 233 19.13 -5.86 2.67
N TYR A 234 19.78 -5.54 1.58
CA TYR A 234 20.51 -4.28 1.40
C TYR A 234 20.06 -3.56 0.13
N LEU A 235 19.93 -2.25 0.25
CA LEU A 235 19.80 -1.33 -0.89
C LEU A 235 21.06 -0.47 -0.95
N ASN A 236 21.75 -0.48 -2.08
CA ASN A 236 22.98 0.28 -2.29
C ASN A 236 24.03 0.06 -1.19
N GLY A 237 24.17 -1.19 -0.75
CA GLY A 237 25.11 -1.58 0.31
C GLY A 237 24.71 -1.22 1.74
N LYS A 238 23.52 -0.66 1.97
CA LYS A 238 22.99 -0.35 3.32
C LYS A 238 21.84 -1.28 3.67
N PRO A 239 21.76 -1.79 4.93
CA PRO A 239 20.60 -2.54 5.38
C PRO A 239 19.31 -1.75 5.15
N TYR A 240 18.30 -2.38 4.56
CA TYR A 240 17.08 -1.69 4.21
C TYR A 240 15.85 -2.55 4.48
N ALA A 241 14.94 -2.04 5.31
CA ALA A 241 13.67 -2.71 5.62
C ALA A 241 12.52 -2.07 4.83
N LEU A 242 11.63 -2.93 4.35
CA LEU A 242 10.46 -2.57 3.56
C LEU A 242 9.19 -2.84 4.35
N HIS A 243 8.28 -1.86 4.35
CA HIS A 243 6.98 -1.99 4.99
C HIS A 243 5.93 -1.17 4.25
N GLY A 244 4.73 -1.70 4.17
CA GLY A 244 3.69 -1.06 3.39
C GLY A 244 2.41 -1.87 3.29
N ASP A 245 1.90 -1.98 2.07
CA ASP A 245 0.58 -2.52 1.79
C ASP A 245 0.61 -3.63 0.73
N SER A 246 -0.26 -4.61 0.89
CA SER A 246 -0.52 -5.66 -0.09
C SER A 246 -1.94 -5.47 -0.62
N TRP A 247 -2.10 -5.09 -1.89
CA TRP A 247 -3.36 -4.60 -2.43
C TRP A 247 -3.88 -5.40 -3.62
N HIS A 248 -5.20 -5.52 -3.70
CA HIS A 248 -5.90 -6.05 -4.86
C HIS A 248 -6.22 -4.97 -5.89
N PHE A 249 -6.02 -5.31 -7.15
CA PHE A 249 -6.58 -4.55 -8.26
C PHE A 249 -8.01 -5.00 -8.52
N MET A 250 -8.95 -4.09 -8.34
CA MET A 250 -10.39 -4.40 -8.39
C MET A 250 -11.06 -3.90 -9.68
N GLY A 251 -10.28 -3.59 -10.69
CA GLY A 251 -10.80 -3.28 -12.02
C GLY A 251 -10.74 -1.81 -12.44
N ILE A 252 -11.61 -1.43 -13.33
CA ILE A 252 -11.58 -0.16 -14.07
C ILE A 252 -11.49 1.11 -13.20
N PRO A 253 -12.17 1.22 -12.04
CA PRO A 253 -12.03 2.41 -11.20
C PRO A 253 -10.58 2.70 -10.74
N GLN A 254 -9.71 1.70 -10.71
CA GLN A 254 -8.29 1.85 -10.36
C GLN A 254 -7.41 2.11 -11.60
N MET A 255 -7.97 2.14 -12.80
CA MET A 255 -7.26 2.38 -14.06
C MET A 255 -6.97 3.86 -14.31
N THR A 256 -6.56 4.58 -13.28
CA THR A 256 -6.18 5.98 -13.41
C THR A 256 -4.85 6.24 -12.70
N ARG A 257 -4.01 7.07 -13.31
CA ARG A 257 -2.75 7.52 -12.68
C ARG A 257 -3.02 8.23 -11.36
N ARG A 258 -4.14 8.93 -11.23
CA ARG A 258 -4.51 9.61 -9.99
C ARG A 258 -4.85 8.61 -8.88
N TYR A 259 -5.44 7.47 -9.18
CA TYR A 259 -5.67 6.44 -8.18
C TYR A 259 -4.34 5.86 -7.67
N ALA A 260 -3.41 5.53 -8.58
CA ALA A 260 -2.07 5.09 -8.21
C ALA A 260 -1.34 6.13 -7.34
N TRP A 261 -1.41 7.40 -7.75
CA TRP A 261 -0.84 8.50 -6.98
C TRP A 261 -1.44 8.62 -5.57
N ALA A 262 -2.78 8.51 -5.46
CA ALA A 262 -3.48 8.54 -4.19
C ALA A 262 -3.05 7.40 -3.26
N TRP A 263 -2.94 6.20 -3.79
CA TRP A 263 -2.51 5.03 -3.03
C TRP A 263 -1.07 5.20 -2.53
N PHE A 264 -0.15 5.55 -3.41
CA PHE A 264 1.26 5.75 -3.04
C PHE A 264 1.45 6.94 -2.08
N THR A 265 0.63 7.99 -2.21
CA THR A 265 0.61 9.11 -1.26
C THR A 265 0.17 8.63 0.12
N ALA A 266 -0.86 7.80 0.20
CA ALA A 266 -1.31 7.22 1.48
C ALA A 266 -0.26 6.29 2.09
N ILE A 267 0.44 5.49 1.28
CA ILE A 267 1.55 4.65 1.76
C ILE A 267 2.65 5.50 2.38
N LYS A 268 3.09 6.56 1.72
CA LYS A 268 4.07 7.50 2.27
C LYS A 268 3.56 8.19 3.54
N GLY A 269 2.27 8.56 3.56
CA GLY A 269 1.63 9.17 4.72
C GLY A 269 1.58 8.29 5.97
N MET A 270 1.64 6.96 5.81
CA MET A 270 1.78 6.04 6.94
C MET A 270 3.23 5.62 7.22
N ASN A 271 4.22 6.38 6.77
CA ASN A 271 5.64 6.05 6.83
C ASN A 271 6.00 4.73 6.13
N GLY A 272 5.21 4.30 5.16
CA GLY A 272 5.48 3.13 4.34
C GLY A 272 6.38 3.46 3.15
N ASN A 273 7.05 2.44 2.62
CA ASN A 273 7.97 2.55 1.49
C ASN A 273 7.81 1.42 0.46
N ALA A 274 6.85 0.51 0.67
CA ALA A 274 6.69 -0.66 -0.19
C ALA A 274 5.23 -1.01 -0.47
N VAL A 275 5.02 -1.70 -1.58
CA VAL A 275 3.74 -2.31 -1.96
C VAL A 275 3.96 -3.70 -2.54
N ARG A 276 2.93 -4.52 -2.43
CA ARG A 276 2.78 -5.78 -3.13
C ARG A 276 1.46 -5.76 -3.89
N PRO A 277 1.47 -5.75 -5.23
CA PRO A 277 0.29 -6.03 -6.04
C PRO A 277 -0.13 -7.49 -5.82
N HIS A 278 -1.16 -7.72 -4.99
CA HIS A 278 -1.54 -9.07 -4.56
C HIS A 278 -2.02 -9.94 -5.72
N ALA A 279 -1.27 -11.00 -5.99
CA ALA A 279 -1.57 -12.05 -6.97
C ALA A 279 -2.05 -11.52 -8.33
N GLN A 280 -1.48 -10.41 -8.80
CA GLN A 280 -1.96 -9.76 -10.01
C GLN A 280 -0.93 -8.83 -10.64
N VAL A 281 -0.87 -8.84 -11.97
CA VAL A 281 -0.01 -7.92 -12.72
C VAL A 281 -0.73 -6.59 -12.91
N TYR A 282 -0.19 -5.54 -12.32
CA TYR A 282 -0.75 -4.19 -12.44
C TYR A 282 -0.39 -3.52 -13.79
N PRO A 283 -1.19 -2.56 -14.25
CA PRO A 283 -0.86 -1.73 -15.41
C PRO A 283 0.51 -1.07 -15.26
N ARG A 284 1.26 -0.94 -16.37
CA ARG A 284 2.62 -0.42 -16.38
C ARG A 284 2.76 0.94 -15.70
N PHE A 285 1.76 1.83 -15.84
CA PHE A 285 1.83 3.16 -15.23
C PHE A 285 1.90 3.16 -13.69
N TYR A 286 1.45 2.07 -13.02
CA TYR A 286 1.67 1.90 -11.58
C TYR A 286 3.16 1.75 -11.26
N MET A 287 3.88 0.97 -12.08
CA MET A 287 5.33 0.80 -11.92
C MET A 287 6.06 2.11 -12.23
N ASP A 288 5.61 2.83 -13.28
CA ASP A 288 6.15 4.14 -13.61
C ASP A 288 6.02 5.13 -12.45
N MET A 289 4.86 5.18 -11.82
CA MET A 289 4.61 6.06 -10.69
C MET A 289 5.34 5.61 -9.42
N ALA A 290 5.47 4.31 -9.20
CA ALA A 290 6.25 3.76 -8.09
C ALA A 290 7.73 4.16 -8.21
N ASP A 291 8.30 4.09 -9.43
CA ASP A 291 9.65 4.56 -9.71
C ASP A 291 9.83 6.04 -9.33
N GLU A 292 8.88 6.88 -9.76
CA GLU A 292 8.92 8.34 -9.61
C GLU A 292 8.62 8.80 -8.17
N MET A 293 7.75 8.10 -7.47
CA MET A 293 7.36 8.42 -6.10
C MET A 293 8.25 7.75 -5.03
N GLY A 294 9.16 6.86 -5.41
CA GLY A 294 9.99 6.13 -4.47
C GLY A 294 9.21 5.12 -3.63
N ILE A 295 8.46 4.26 -4.30
CA ILE A 295 7.77 3.12 -3.66
C ILE A 295 8.41 1.84 -4.17
N CYS A 296 8.94 1.01 -3.25
CA CYS A 296 9.45 -0.31 -3.61
C CYS A 296 8.31 -1.28 -3.92
N VAL A 297 8.44 -2.06 -4.97
CA VAL A 297 7.41 -3.00 -5.40
C VAL A 297 7.94 -4.43 -5.31
N LEU A 298 7.29 -5.28 -4.49
CA LEU A 298 7.38 -6.72 -4.66
C LEU A 298 6.42 -7.10 -5.77
N ASN A 299 6.93 -7.19 -7.00
CA ASN A 299 6.07 -7.39 -8.15
C ASN A 299 5.62 -8.86 -8.22
N GLU A 300 4.31 -9.10 -8.22
CA GLU A 300 3.74 -10.44 -8.10
C GLU A 300 3.00 -10.87 -9.36
N THR A 301 3.17 -12.15 -9.69
CA THR A 301 2.50 -12.77 -10.84
C THR A 301 1.02 -13.01 -10.56
N ALA A 302 0.28 -13.35 -11.62
CA ALA A 302 -1.10 -13.80 -11.50
C ALA A 302 -1.25 -15.28 -11.10
N ASN A 303 -0.19 -15.94 -10.64
CA ASN A 303 -0.21 -17.32 -10.14
C ASN A 303 -0.73 -17.36 -8.71
N TRP A 304 -2.03 -17.57 -8.56
CA TRP A 304 -2.69 -17.63 -7.27
C TRP A 304 -3.65 -18.83 -7.18
N ALA A 305 -3.66 -19.48 -6.04
CA ALA A 305 -4.37 -20.72 -5.82
C ALA A 305 -5.40 -20.61 -4.67
N SER A 306 -6.57 -20.02 -4.88
CA SER A 306 -7.72 -20.15 -3.98
C SER A 306 -9.05 -19.99 -4.74
N ASP A 307 -10.18 -20.26 -4.09
CA ASP A 307 -11.57 -20.03 -4.56
C ASP A 307 -11.78 -20.06 -6.08
N GLY A 308 -11.71 -21.22 -6.70
CA GLY A 308 -11.82 -21.38 -8.15
C GLY A 308 -10.54 -20.99 -8.89
N GLY A 309 -9.42 -20.89 -8.16
CA GLY A 309 -8.10 -20.55 -8.69
C GLY A 309 -7.49 -21.57 -9.65
N PRO A 310 -6.16 -21.60 -9.78
CA PRO A 310 -5.44 -22.37 -10.80
C PRO A 310 -5.74 -23.86 -10.77
N LYS A 311 -5.86 -24.45 -11.93
CA LYS A 311 -6.02 -25.89 -12.12
C LYS A 311 -4.64 -26.57 -12.04
N LEU A 312 -4.22 -26.88 -10.82
CA LEU A 312 -2.87 -27.37 -10.52
C LEU A 312 -2.60 -28.80 -11.00
N ASP A 313 -3.59 -29.52 -11.46
CA ASP A 313 -3.47 -30.84 -12.09
C ASP A 313 -3.45 -30.75 -13.63
N SER A 314 -3.26 -29.56 -14.21
CA SER A 314 -3.21 -29.32 -15.66
C SER A 314 -1.81 -28.94 -16.13
N ASP A 315 -1.23 -29.73 -17.03
CA ASP A 315 0.04 -29.39 -17.67
C ASP A 315 -0.04 -28.05 -18.42
N HIS A 316 -1.20 -27.72 -19.00
CA HIS A 316 -1.42 -26.45 -19.68
C HIS A 316 -1.26 -25.27 -18.72
N PHE A 317 -1.78 -25.36 -17.49
CA PHE A 317 -1.60 -24.30 -16.48
C PHE A 317 -0.11 -24.08 -16.16
N TRP A 318 0.65 -25.17 -15.98
CA TRP A 318 2.08 -25.06 -15.66
C TRP A 318 2.90 -24.42 -16.78
N GLU A 319 2.62 -24.77 -18.04
CA GLU A 319 3.30 -24.16 -19.19
C GLU A 319 2.87 -22.69 -19.38
N ALA A 320 1.59 -22.39 -19.30
CA ALA A 320 1.09 -21.02 -19.36
C ALA A 320 1.71 -20.13 -18.26
N SER A 321 1.89 -20.67 -17.06
CA SER A 321 2.53 -19.97 -15.94
C SER A 321 3.98 -19.62 -16.21
N LYS A 322 4.74 -20.49 -16.86
CA LYS A 322 6.13 -20.21 -17.25
C LYS A 322 6.23 -19.08 -18.27
N GLU A 323 5.40 -19.12 -19.30
CA GLU A 323 5.39 -18.06 -20.33
C GLU A 323 4.89 -16.73 -19.75
N HIS A 324 3.87 -16.77 -18.90
CA HIS A 324 3.39 -15.60 -18.15
C HIS A 324 4.52 -14.99 -17.34
N LEU A 325 5.23 -15.77 -16.54
CA LEU A 325 6.32 -15.28 -15.69
C LEU A 325 7.47 -14.69 -16.51
N LYS A 326 7.87 -15.33 -17.59
CA LYS A 326 8.89 -14.81 -18.51
C LYS A 326 8.51 -13.43 -19.06
N ARG A 327 7.30 -13.30 -19.62
CA ARG A 327 6.79 -12.04 -20.19
C ARG A 327 6.67 -10.96 -19.11
N PHE A 328 6.23 -11.33 -17.92
CA PHE A 328 6.12 -10.46 -16.76
C PHE A 328 7.47 -9.87 -16.36
N VAL A 329 8.50 -10.69 -16.18
CA VAL A 329 9.85 -10.23 -15.84
C VAL A 329 10.43 -9.34 -16.93
N LEU A 330 10.29 -9.73 -18.19
CA LEU A 330 10.77 -8.94 -19.34
C LEU A 330 10.10 -7.56 -19.41
N ARG A 331 8.81 -7.47 -19.08
CA ARG A 331 8.07 -6.20 -19.07
C ARG A 331 8.60 -5.21 -18.03
N ASP A 332 8.89 -5.71 -16.81
CA ASP A 332 9.08 -4.84 -15.65
C ASP A 332 10.52 -4.78 -15.10
N ARG A 333 11.46 -5.52 -15.68
CA ARG A 333 12.85 -5.62 -15.17
C ARG A 333 13.66 -4.32 -15.17
N ASN A 334 13.25 -3.30 -15.92
CA ASN A 334 13.91 -1.98 -15.92
C ASN A 334 13.39 -1.03 -14.84
N HIS A 335 12.24 -1.31 -14.22
CA HIS A 335 11.69 -0.45 -13.18
C HIS A 335 12.58 -0.40 -11.94
N ALA A 336 12.94 0.82 -11.53
CA ALA A 336 13.78 1.04 -10.35
C ALA A 336 13.09 0.62 -9.07
N SER A 337 11.78 0.80 -8.99
CA SER A 337 10.93 0.47 -7.85
C SER A 337 10.84 -1.03 -7.57
N VAL A 338 10.90 -1.88 -8.57
CA VAL A 338 10.83 -3.34 -8.38
C VAL A 338 12.07 -3.81 -7.63
N PHE A 339 11.88 -4.28 -6.39
CA PHE A 339 12.97 -4.80 -5.57
C PHE A 339 13.08 -6.32 -5.60
N GLY A 340 12.00 -6.99 -5.94
CA GLY A 340 11.92 -8.43 -5.98
C GLY A 340 10.71 -8.94 -6.77
N TRP A 341 10.66 -10.24 -6.91
CA TRP A 341 9.65 -10.97 -7.65
C TRP A 341 8.95 -11.97 -6.74
N SER A 342 7.62 -11.89 -6.65
CA SER A 342 6.80 -12.93 -6.06
C SER A 342 6.21 -13.80 -7.18
N ILE A 343 6.59 -15.08 -7.20
CA ILE A 343 6.30 -15.99 -8.31
C ILE A 343 4.96 -16.70 -8.18
N SER A 344 4.35 -16.67 -7.00
CA SER A 344 2.99 -17.15 -6.73
C SER A 344 2.56 -16.70 -5.33
N ASN A 345 1.29 -16.95 -4.97
CA ASN A 345 0.71 -16.64 -3.68
C ASN A 345 -0.03 -17.85 -3.10
N GLU A 346 0.29 -18.25 -1.85
CA GLU A 346 -0.44 -19.23 -1.03
C GLU A 346 -0.80 -20.57 -1.71
N ASN A 347 0.02 -21.04 -2.63
CA ASN A 347 -0.28 -22.26 -3.35
C ASN A 347 -0.30 -23.50 -2.42
N LYS A 348 0.71 -23.66 -1.54
CA LYS A 348 0.81 -24.80 -0.64
C LYS A 348 -0.31 -24.84 0.40
N PRO A 349 -0.61 -23.77 1.15
CA PRO A 349 -1.75 -23.76 2.06
C PRO A 349 -3.06 -24.13 1.36
N VAL A 350 -3.27 -23.62 0.17
CA VAL A 350 -4.49 -23.90 -0.61
C VAL A 350 -4.52 -25.35 -1.12
N ILE A 351 -3.40 -25.88 -1.60
CA ILE A 351 -3.29 -27.30 -1.99
C ILE A 351 -3.64 -28.20 -0.81
N LEU A 352 -3.12 -27.91 0.39
CA LEU A 352 -3.31 -28.75 1.57
C LEU A 352 -4.69 -28.60 2.22
N HIS A 353 -5.20 -27.37 2.34
CA HIS A 353 -6.35 -27.06 3.19
C HIS A 353 -7.61 -26.69 2.42
N VAL A 354 -7.50 -26.17 1.20
CA VAL A 354 -8.66 -25.84 0.36
C VAL A 354 -8.93 -26.93 -0.65
N TYR A 355 -7.91 -27.36 -1.38
CA TYR A 355 -8.05 -28.41 -2.38
C TYR A 355 -8.01 -29.82 -1.78
N ASN A 356 -7.34 -29.98 -0.64
CA ASN A 356 -7.12 -31.28 0.00
C ASN A 356 -6.45 -32.29 -0.95
N ARG A 357 -5.42 -31.82 -1.69
CA ARG A 357 -4.71 -32.58 -2.72
C ARG A 357 -3.18 -32.57 -2.47
N PRO A 358 -2.72 -33.16 -1.34
CA PRO A 358 -1.30 -33.14 -0.95
C PRO A 358 -0.37 -33.77 -2.00
N GLU A 359 -0.88 -34.62 -2.86
CA GLU A 359 -0.11 -35.24 -3.97
C GLU A 359 0.34 -34.24 -5.03
N LEU A 360 -0.22 -33.00 -5.06
CA LEU A 360 0.23 -31.94 -5.97
C LEU A 360 1.45 -31.15 -5.44
N ILE A 361 1.82 -31.33 -4.17
CA ILE A 361 2.97 -30.62 -3.58
C ILE A 361 4.28 -30.85 -4.34
N PRO A 362 4.65 -32.06 -4.77
CA PRO A 362 5.86 -32.25 -5.55
C PRO A 362 5.85 -31.51 -6.90
N ALA A 363 4.71 -31.42 -7.57
CA ALA A 363 4.56 -30.65 -8.81
C ALA A 363 4.73 -29.15 -8.54
N GLN A 364 4.15 -28.62 -7.46
CA GLN A 364 4.32 -27.25 -7.05
C GLN A 364 5.77 -26.92 -6.69
N GLN A 365 6.46 -27.77 -5.99
CA GLN A 365 7.89 -27.59 -5.66
C GLN A 365 8.76 -27.57 -6.90
N LYS A 366 8.47 -28.45 -7.87
CA LYS A 366 9.13 -28.42 -9.18
C LYS A 366 8.88 -27.09 -9.89
N ALA A 367 7.63 -26.62 -9.89
CA ALA A 367 7.26 -25.35 -10.51
C ALA A 367 7.99 -24.17 -9.85
N TRP A 368 8.05 -24.06 -8.53
CA TRP A 368 8.80 -23.01 -7.85
C TRP A 368 10.28 -22.98 -8.24
N LYS A 369 10.89 -24.14 -8.39
CA LYS A 369 12.28 -24.22 -8.84
C LYS A 369 12.43 -23.69 -10.26
N GLU A 370 11.59 -24.14 -11.19
CA GLU A 370 11.60 -23.70 -12.59
C GLU A 370 11.29 -22.20 -12.70
N TRP A 371 10.29 -21.70 -11.97
CA TRP A 371 9.90 -20.29 -11.96
C TRP A 371 10.99 -19.38 -11.38
N ARG A 372 11.62 -19.79 -10.27
CA ARG A 372 12.79 -19.09 -9.74
C ARG A 372 13.91 -18.98 -10.78
N ASP A 373 14.18 -20.06 -11.49
CA ASP A 373 15.25 -20.12 -12.48
C ASP A 373 14.91 -19.27 -13.72
N ILE A 374 13.64 -19.19 -14.12
CA ILE A 374 13.14 -18.25 -15.15
C ILE A 374 13.40 -16.80 -14.72
N VAL A 375 13.05 -16.44 -13.49
CA VAL A 375 13.33 -15.08 -12.98
C VAL A 375 14.81 -14.77 -13.06
N ARG A 376 15.68 -15.65 -12.56
CA ARG A 376 17.13 -15.46 -12.57
C ARG A 376 17.72 -15.36 -13.98
N LEU A 377 17.13 -16.04 -14.94
CA LEU A 377 17.55 -15.99 -16.34
C LEU A 377 17.28 -14.61 -16.97
N TYR A 378 16.10 -14.05 -16.72
CA TYR A 378 15.68 -12.79 -17.35
C TYR A 378 15.96 -11.56 -16.50
N ASP A 379 16.14 -11.71 -15.18
CA ASP A 379 16.56 -10.66 -14.26
C ASP A 379 17.50 -11.18 -13.17
N PRO A 380 18.79 -11.25 -13.41
CA PRO A 380 19.78 -11.63 -12.38
C PRO A 380 20.08 -10.53 -11.36
N THR A 381 19.50 -9.34 -11.49
CA THR A 381 19.85 -8.17 -10.67
C THR A 381 19.05 -8.05 -9.39
N ARG A 382 17.94 -8.82 -9.25
CA ARG A 382 17.07 -8.80 -8.07
C ARG A 382 17.10 -10.13 -7.35
N PRO A 383 17.81 -10.21 -6.21
CA PRO A 383 17.99 -11.47 -5.50
C PRO A 383 16.77 -11.91 -4.70
N TRP A 384 15.83 -11.00 -4.39
CA TRP A 384 14.58 -11.33 -3.72
C TRP A 384 13.63 -12.05 -4.70
N ILE A 385 13.43 -13.34 -4.47
CA ILE A 385 12.45 -14.15 -5.20
C ILE A 385 11.68 -14.93 -4.15
N SER A 386 10.40 -14.57 -3.97
CA SER A 386 9.48 -15.21 -3.03
C SER A 386 8.35 -15.93 -3.75
N SER A 387 7.67 -16.77 -3.01
CA SER A 387 6.27 -17.13 -3.23
C SER A 387 5.58 -16.81 -1.91
N ASP A 388 4.73 -15.79 -1.93
CA ASP A 388 4.24 -15.24 -0.68
C ASP A 388 3.30 -16.20 0.04
N GLY A 389 3.52 -16.37 1.36
CA GLY A 389 2.82 -17.34 2.19
C GLY A 389 3.39 -18.76 2.19
N GLU A 390 4.56 -18.99 1.55
CA GLU A 390 5.15 -20.31 1.35
C GLU A 390 6.42 -20.55 2.18
N ASP A 391 6.72 -19.69 3.15
CA ASP A 391 8.01 -19.65 3.84
C ASP A 391 9.15 -19.53 2.81
N ASP A 392 10.07 -20.48 2.75
CA ASP A 392 11.12 -20.56 1.74
C ASP A 392 10.88 -21.65 0.67
N GLY A 393 9.63 -22.10 0.56
CA GLY A 393 9.26 -23.15 -0.39
C GLY A 393 9.98 -24.47 -0.16
N ASN A 394 10.26 -24.81 1.08
CA ASN A 394 11.03 -25.99 1.49
C ASN A 394 12.49 -25.96 0.98
N GLY A 395 13.17 -24.84 1.17
CA GLY A 395 14.58 -24.65 0.78
C GLY A 395 14.80 -24.16 -0.66
N ILE A 396 13.74 -24.02 -1.45
CA ILE A 396 13.83 -23.65 -2.87
C ILE A 396 14.10 -22.16 -3.07
N LEU A 397 13.41 -21.30 -2.28
CA LEU A 397 13.44 -19.85 -2.46
C LEU A 397 14.58 -19.19 -1.67
N PRO A 398 15.15 -18.10 -2.16
CA PRO A 398 16.27 -17.40 -1.52
C PRO A 398 15.87 -16.61 -0.26
N VAL A 399 14.59 -16.38 -0.05
CA VAL A 399 14.03 -15.62 1.08
C VAL A 399 12.89 -16.41 1.71
N THR A 400 12.50 -16.00 2.92
CA THR A 400 11.41 -16.62 3.67
C THR A 400 10.27 -15.62 3.81
N VAL A 401 9.11 -15.89 3.23
CA VAL A 401 7.95 -15.00 3.32
C VAL A 401 6.73 -15.80 3.79
N GLY A 402 6.29 -15.51 5.01
CA GLY A 402 5.08 -16.09 5.58
C GLY A 402 3.89 -15.14 5.56
N HIS A 403 2.71 -15.66 5.93
CA HIS A 403 1.49 -14.88 6.11
C HIS A 403 0.93 -15.11 7.53
N TYR A 404 0.32 -14.08 8.12
CA TYR A 404 -0.48 -14.10 9.37
C TYR A 404 0.20 -14.76 10.59
N GLY A 405 1.52 -14.78 10.65
CA GLY A 405 2.25 -15.45 11.71
C GLY A 405 2.27 -14.69 13.04
N ASP A 406 2.21 -15.42 14.13
CA ASP A 406 2.50 -14.95 15.47
C ASP A 406 4.01 -14.88 15.76
N ILE A 407 4.39 -14.55 17.00
CA ILE A 407 5.80 -14.47 17.41
C ILE A 407 6.52 -15.82 17.24
N ASN A 408 5.84 -16.96 17.43
CA ASN A 408 6.47 -18.27 17.27
C ASN A 408 6.74 -18.56 15.78
N SER A 409 5.80 -18.22 14.93
CA SER A 409 5.98 -18.28 13.47
C SER A 409 7.17 -17.44 13.04
N MET A 410 7.28 -16.18 13.53
CA MET A 410 8.42 -15.30 13.23
C MET A 410 9.76 -15.91 13.66
N LYS A 411 9.82 -16.52 14.85
CA LYS A 411 11.02 -17.24 15.31
C LYS A 411 11.40 -18.38 14.37
N ASN A 412 10.41 -19.15 13.90
CA ASN A 412 10.65 -20.22 12.95
C ASN A 412 11.21 -19.68 11.63
N TRP A 413 10.66 -18.60 11.09
CA TRP A 413 11.18 -17.98 9.86
C TRP A 413 12.60 -17.44 10.02
N ILE A 414 12.90 -16.81 11.15
CA ILE A 414 14.27 -16.35 11.46
C ILE A 414 15.26 -17.50 11.50
N ASN A 415 14.87 -18.64 12.11
CA ASN A 415 15.72 -19.81 12.25
C ASN A 415 16.08 -20.48 10.91
N ILE A 416 15.37 -20.18 9.83
CA ILE A 416 15.74 -20.62 8.47
C ILE A 416 17.07 -19.96 8.02
N GLY A 417 17.42 -18.82 8.60
CA GLY A 417 18.72 -18.15 8.34
C GLY A 417 18.80 -17.39 7.01
N LYS A 418 17.66 -17.04 6.42
CA LYS A 418 17.53 -16.22 5.21
C LYS A 418 16.90 -14.87 5.55
N PRO A 419 16.98 -13.84 4.68
CA PRO A 419 16.14 -12.67 4.81
C PRO A 419 14.67 -13.09 4.84
N TRP A 420 13.91 -12.51 5.76
CA TRP A 420 12.55 -12.94 6.00
C TRP A 420 11.58 -11.76 5.99
N GLY A 421 10.31 -12.05 5.76
CA GLY A 421 9.25 -11.06 5.76
C GLY A 421 7.87 -11.67 5.93
N ILE A 422 6.89 -10.79 5.99
CA ILE A 422 5.47 -11.14 6.05
C ILE A 422 4.75 -10.39 4.93
N GLY A 423 4.18 -11.15 3.99
CA GLY A 423 3.47 -10.61 2.83
C GLY A 423 2.04 -10.19 3.14
N GLU A 424 1.44 -10.76 4.19
CA GLU A 424 0.09 -10.44 4.62
C GLU A 424 -0.06 -10.54 6.13
N HIS A 425 -0.64 -9.52 6.74
CA HIS A 425 -1.05 -9.54 8.14
C HIS A 425 -2.17 -8.51 8.39
N SER A 426 -2.76 -8.55 9.59
CA SER A 426 -3.82 -7.62 10.01
C SER A 426 -4.99 -7.57 9.03
N MET A 427 -5.42 -8.74 8.60
CA MET A 427 -6.48 -8.87 7.60
C MET A 427 -7.80 -8.30 8.13
N ALA A 428 -8.22 -7.18 7.56
CA ALA A 428 -9.34 -6.39 8.05
C ALA A 428 -10.64 -7.20 8.15
N TYR A 429 -10.89 -8.11 7.24
CA TYR A 429 -12.13 -8.91 7.25
C TYR A 429 -12.12 -10.06 8.26
N TYR A 430 -10.98 -10.36 8.88
CA TYR A 430 -10.90 -11.28 10.02
C TYR A 430 -10.95 -10.56 11.37
N GLY A 431 -11.08 -9.24 11.37
CA GLY A 431 -11.25 -8.45 12.59
C GLY A 431 -12.60 -8.68 13.26
N THR A 432 -12.93 -9.95 13.58
CA THR A 432 -14.15 -10.25 14.32
C THR A 432 -14.04 -9.79 15.77
N PRO A 433 -15.14 -9.50 16.47
CA PRO A 433 -15.09 -9.12 17.87
C PRO A 433 -14.30 -10.09 18.72
N GLU A 434 -14.44 -11.40 18.47
CA GLU A 434 -13.73 -12.46 19.22
C GLU A 434 -12.22 -12.38 19.00
N GLN A 435 -11.77 -12.09 17.78
CA GLN A 435 -10.35 -12.02 17.48
C GLN A 435 -9.71 -10.77 18.08
N VAL A 436 -10.36 -9.62 17.96
CA VAL A 436 -9.77 -8.36 18.36
C VAL A 436 -10.03 -7.96 19.79
N SER A 437 -11.00 -8.60 20.49
CA SER A 437 -11.29 -8.32 21.90
C SER A 437 -10.11 -8.62 22.83
N LYS A 438 -9.18 -9.47 22.43
CA LYS A 438 -7.92 -9.70 23.16
C LYS A 438 -7.06 -8.41 23.23
N TYR A 439 -7.30 -7.44 22.37
CA TYR A 439 -6.55 -6.17 22.30
C TYR A 439 -7.27 -4.99 22.93
N ASN A 440 -8.61 -4.98 22.98
CA ASN A 440 -9.40 -3.86 23.50
C ASN A 440 -10.64 -4.27 24.31
N GLY A 441 -10.76 -5.58 24.67
CA GLY A 441 -11.82 -6.09 25.53
C GLY A 441 -13.20 -6.01 24.91
N GLU A 442 -14.19 -5.69 25.74
CA GLU A 442 -15.59 -5.67 25.34
C GLU A 442 -15.91 -4.58 24.30
N ARG A 443 -15.07 -3.58 24.14
CA ARG A 443 -15.25 -2.55 23.11
C ARG A 443 -15.35 -3.13 21.71
N ALA A 444 -14.70 -4.27 21.45
CA ALA A 444 -14.80 -4.97 20.20
C ALA A 444 -16.22 -5.45 19.88
N TYR A 445 -17.04 -5.69 20.90
CA TYR A 445 -18.42 -6.12 20.74
C TYR A 445 -19.43 -4.96 20.72
N GLU A 446 -18.99 -3.76 21.12
CA GLU A 446 -19.90 -2.64 21.27
C GLU A 446 -20.19 -1.92 19.95
N SER A 447 -19.20 -1.87 19.05
CA SER A 447 -19.31 -1.06 17.83
C SER A 447 -18.33 -1.50 16.74
N GLN A 448 -18.54 -0.99 15.55
CA GLN A 448 -17.60 -1.15 14.44
C GLN A 448 -16.27 -0.44 14.73
N GLU A 449 -16.33 0.76 15.32
CA GLU A 449 -15.11 1.48 15.73
C GLU A 449 -14.34 0.71 16.79
N GLY A 450 -15.01 0.10 17.74
CA GLY A 450 -14.36 -0.76 18.73
C GLY A 450 -13.59 -1.90 18.09
N ARG A 451 -14.12 -2.52 17.03
CA ARG A 451 -13.40 -3.52 16.24
C ARG A 451 -12.24 -2.92 15.46
N MET A 452 -12.42 -1.76 14.85
CA MET A 452 -11.35 -1.05 14.17
C MET A 452 -10.19 -0.70 15.13
N GLU A 453 -10.51 -0.29 16.36
CA GLU A 453 -9.52 -0.04 17.39
C GLU A 453 -8.76 -1.31 17.80
N GLY A 454 -9.49 -2.41 17.99
CA GLY A 454 -8.87 -3.70 18.32
C GLY A 454 -7.94 -4.19 17.20
N LEU A 455 -8.36 -4.06 15.96
CA LEU A 455 -7.56 -4.38 14.79
C LEU A 455 -6.33 -3.45 14.67
N ALA A 456 -6.49 -2.17 14.98
CA ALA A 456 -5.39 -1.20 15.00
C ALA A 456 -4.33 -1.58 16.04
N ASN A 457 -4.76 -1.98 17.23
CA ASN A 457 -3.87 -2.48 18.29
C ASN A 457 -3.14 -3.75 17.85
N GLU A 458 -3.82 -4.70 17.23
CA GLU A 458 -3.20 -5.90 16.67
C GLU A 458 -2.14 -5.55 15.65
N CYS A 459 -2.49 -4.73 14.68
CA CYS A 459 -1.61 -4.30 13.61
C CYS A 459 -0.35 -3.62 14.12
N TYR A 460 -0.50 -2.68 15.05
CA TYR A 460 0.62 -2.00 15.70
C TYR A 460 1.58 -3.00 16.34
N ASN A 461 1.05 -3.92 17.14
CA ASN A 461 1.87 -4.91 17.86
C ASN A 461 2.60 -5.86 16.90
N LEU A 462 1.94 -6.31 15.86
CA LEU A 462 2.53 -7.18 14.86
C LEU A 462 3.70 -6.49 14.16
N ILE A 463 3.51 -5.29 13.65
CA ILE A 463 4.56 -4.54 12.96
C ILE A 463 5.71 -4.20 13.91
N ALA A 464 5.41 -3.76 15.13
CA ALA A 464 6.42 -3.47 16.12
C ALA A 464 7.31 -4.69 16.42
N ASN A 465 6.71 -5.88 16.56
CA ASN A 465 7.44 -7.12 16.76
C ASN A 465 8.25 -7.51 15.52
N GLN A 466 7.66 -7.44 14.33
CA GLN A 466 8.35 -7.72 13.07
C GLN A 466 9.62 -6.87 12.92
N ARG A 467 9.49 -5.56 13.17
CA ARG A 467 10.62 -4.63 13.09
C ARG A 467 11.71 -4.92 14.13
N ARG A 468 11.32 -5.19 15.39
CA ARG A 468 12.30 -5.57 16.45
C ARG A 468 13.03 -6.86 16.13
N MET A 469 12.35 -7.81 15.49
CA MET A 469 12.92 -9.10 15.12
C MET A 469 13.67 -9.08 13.78
N GLY A 470 13.76 -7.92 13.13
CA GLY A 470 14.58 -7.73 11.94
C GLY A 470 13.93 -8.18 10.63
N ALA A 471 12.61 -8.07 10.50
CA ALA A 471 11.94 -8.33 9.24
C ALA A 471 12.46 -7.40 8.14
N SER A 472 12.85 -7.97 7.01
CA SER A 472 13.31 -7.22 5.83
C SER A 472 12.13 -6.69 5.00
N TYR A 473 10.96 -7.30 5.13
CA TYR A 473 9.76 -6.98 4.37
C TYR A 473 8.50 -7.26 5.19
N SER A 474 7.53 -6.33 5.16
CA SER A 474 6.28 -6.46 5.90
C SER A 474 5.17 -5.65 5.23
N THR A 475 4.10 -6.29 4.81
CA THR A 475 2.93 -5.62 4.25
C THR A 475 1.64 -6.05 4.93
N VAL A 476 0.77 -5.06 5.17
CA VAL A 476 -0.60 -5.32 5.66
C VAL A 476 -1.49 -5.80 4.52
N PHE A 477 -2.52 -6.53 4.84
CA PHE A 477 -3.55 -6.93 3.90
C PHE A 477 -4.94 -6.49 4.41
N ASN A 478 -5.45 -5.36 3.94
CA ASN A 478 -4.86 -4.29 3.15
C ASN A 478 -5.40 -2.92 3.62
N MET A 479 -4.82 -1.85 3.11
CA MET A 479 -5.19 -0.49 3.51
C MET A 479 -6.59 -0.09 3.06
N ALA A 480 -7.03 -0.49 1.89
CA ALA A 480 -8.37 -0.21 1.40
C ALA A 480 -9.01 -1.51 0.93
N TRP A 481 -9.76 -2.09 1.82
CA TRP A 481 -10.49 -3.30 1.55
C TRP A 481 -11.44 -3.09 0.35
N TYR A 482 -11.69 -4.09 -0.44
CA TYR A 482 -12.48 -4.22 -1.68
C TYR A 482 -13.54 -3.14 -2.00
N ALA A 483 -13.78 -2.19 -1.13
CA ALA A 483 -14.73 -1.10 -1.34
C ALA A 483 -14.12 -0.03 -2.24
N LEU A 484 -14.20 -0.22 -3.53
CA LEU A 484 -13.92 0.85 -4.50
C LEU A 484 -14.98 1.94 -4.51
N LYS A 485 -16.17 1.63 -4.02
CA LYS A 485 -17.21 2.61 -3.68
C LYS A 485 -17.31 2.67 -2.17
N PRO A 486 -17.48 3.87 -1.57
CA PRO A 486 -18.09 3.93 -0.26
C PRO A 486 -19.38 3.13 -0.38
N LEU A 487 -19.55 2.14 0.47
CA LEU A 487 -20.80 1.41 0.53
C LEU A 487 -21.92 2.42 0.67
N PRO A 488 -23.02 2.27 -0.09
CA PRO A 488 -24.15 3.16 0.05
C PRO A 488 -24.57 3.18 1.52
N LEU A 489 -24.49 4.36 2.13
CA LEU A 489 -24.92 4.57 3.51
C LEU A 489 -26.44 4.57 3.53
N GLY A 490 -27.04 3.43 3.39
CA GLY A 490 -28.48 3.25 3.39
C GLY A 490 -28.88 1.95 4.05
N LYS A 491 -30.12 1.81 4.37
CA LYS A 491 -30.66 0.53 4.78
C LYS A 491 -30.47 -0.42 3.61
N LYS A 492 -29.72 -1.50 3.82
CA LYS A 492 -29.72 -2.61 2.90
C LYS A 492 -31.14 -3.12 2.77
N ASP A 493 -31.62 -3.29 1.55
CA ASP A 493 -32.87 -3.97 1.29
C ASP A 493 -32.67 -5.46 1.54
N ILE A 494 -33.00 -5.90 2.76
CA ILE A 494 -32.88 -7.30 3.18
C ILE A 494 -33.83 -8.25 2.42
N THR A 495 -34.73 -7.71 1.63
CA THR A 495 -35.64 -8.53 0.78
C THR A 495 -34.95 -8.96 -0.52
N LYS A 496 -33.83 -8.35 -0.89
CA LYS A 496 -33.05 -8.70 -2.06
C LYS A 496 -31.85 -9.55 -1.69
N ALA A 497 -31.54 -10.50 -2.55
CA ALA A 497 -30.26 -11.20 -2.45
C ALA A 497 -29.10 -10.18 -2.52
N PRO A 498 -28.01 -10.37 -1.73
CA PRO A 498 -26.85 -9.50 -1.81
C PRO A 498 -26.29 -9.46 -3.24
N ASP A 499 -26.11 -8.27 -3.79
CA ASP A 499 -25.38 -8.09 -5.03
C ASP A 499 -23.91 -7.78 -4.67
N VAL A 500 -23.04 -8.75 -4.91
CA VAL A 500 -21.60 -8.64 -4.65
C VAL A 500 -20.97 -7.44 -5.36
N ARG A 501 -21.55 -7.01 -6.48
CA ARG A 501 -21.05 -5.88 -7.28
C ARG A 501 -21.42 -4.52 -6.71
N GLU A 502 -22.62 -4.44 -6.10
CA GLU A 502 -23.16 -3.19 -5.56
C GLU A 502 -23.01 -3.08 -4.05
N ASP A 503 -23.15 -4.21 -3.35
CA ASP A 503 -23.15 -4.28 -1.88
C ASP A 503 -21.76 -4.60 -1.29
N GLY A 504 -20.75 -4.86 -2.12
CA GLY A 504 -19.44 -5.34 -1.70
C GLY A 504 -19.34 -6.87 -1.68
N VAL A 505 -18.23 -7.40 -1.19
CA VAL A 505 -17.99 -8.84 -1.16
C VAL A 505 -18.63 -9.46 0.07
N PHE A 506 -19.71 -10.18 -0.13
CA PHE A 506 -20.36 -10.95 0.91
C PHE A 506 -20.08 -12.44 0.72
N PHE A 507 -19.67 -13.09 1.79
CA PHE A 507 -19.55 -14.54 1.84
C PHE A 507 -20.59 -15.11 2.83
N GLY A 508 -21.66 -15.66 2.32
CA GLY A 508 -22.75 -16.23 3.10
C GLY A 508 -23.86 -15.22 3.46
N GLU A 509 -24.81 -15.64 4.25
CA GLU A 509 -25.93 -14.82 4.66
C GLU A 509 -25.55 -13.87 5.80
N TYR A 510 -25.88 -12.59 5.67
CA TYR A 510 -25.81 -11.67 6.79
C TYR A 510 -26.83 -12.07 7.87
N LYS A 511 -26.36 -12.21 9.10
CA LYS A 511 -27.17 -12.40 10.29
C LYS A 511 -26.83 -11.35 11.32
N GLU A 512 -27.79 -10.49 11.64
CA GLU A 512 -27.58 -9.43 12.63
C GLU A 512 -27.22 -10.04 13.99
N GLY A 513 -26.18 -9.50 14.62
CA GLY A 513 -25.75 -9.90 15.95
C GLY A 513 -24.92 -11.18 16.00
N ILE A 514 -24.56 -11.79 14.86
CA ILE A 514 -23.62 -12.90 14.79
C ILE A 514 -22.23 -12.38 14.42
N PRO A 515 -21.26 -12.45 15.34
CA PRO A 515 -19.86 -12.08 15.05
C PRO A 515 -19.28 -12.93 13.91
N GLY A 516 -18.34 -12.35 13.17
CA GLY A 516 -17.66 -13.05 12.07
C GLY A 516 -18.48 -13.18 10.78
N VAL A 517 -19.69 -12.61 10.75
CA VAL A 517 -20.52 -12.58 9.54
C VAL A 517 -20.29 -11.26 8.81
N GLN A 518 -20.38 -11.28 7.56
CA GLN A 518 -20.28 -10.22 6.55
C GLN A 518 -19.99 -8.77 6.89
N PRO A 519 -20.51 -8.14 7.95
CA PRO A 519 -20.15 -6.79 8.33
C PRO A 519 -18.64 -6.58 8.51
N GLU A 520 -17.91 -7.63 8.86
CA GLU A 520 -16.45 -7.61 8.98
C GLU A 520 -15.75 -7.44 7.65
N ARG A 521 -16.42 -7.78 6.58
CA ARG A 521 -15.87 -7.69 5.21
C ARG A 521 -16.28 -6.44 4.49
N VAL A 522 -17.08 -5.61 5.15
CA VAL A 522 -17.65 -4.42 4.56
C VAL A 522 -17.23 -3.20 5.36
N GLY A 523 -16.55 -2.31 4.72
CA GLY A 523 -16.22 -1.04 5.31
C GLY A 523 -14.74 -0.70 5.31
N PRO A 524 -14.44 0.55 5.61
CA PRO A 524 -13.08 1.07 5.66
C PRO A 524 -12.44 0.72 6.98
N TYR A 525 -11.54 -0.23 6.98
CA TYR A 525 -10.81 -0.59 8.20
C TYR A 525 -9.52 0.23 8.36
N CYS A 526 -8.91 0.65 7.27
CA CYS A 526 -7.68 1.42 7.29
C CYS A 526 -7.83 2.77 6.61
N THR A 527 -8.21 2.79 5.35
CA THR A 527 -8.47 4.03 4.59
C THR A 527 -9.70 3.90 3.71
N THR A 528 -10.29 5.04 3.38
CA THR A 528 -11.25 5.17 2.29
C THR A 528 -10.68 6.15 1.27
N PHE A 529 -10.52 5.73 0.02
CA PHE A 529 -9.96 6.57 -1.02
C PHE A 529 -11.01 7.36 -1.78
N ASN A 530 -10.70 8.63 -2.06
CA ASN A 530 -11.46 9.52 -2.91
C ASN A 530 -10.57 10.01 -4.07
N PRO A 531 -10.27 9.16 -5.06
CA PRO A 531 -9.23 9.45 -6.04
C PRO A 531 -9.61 10.48 -7.12
N GLY A 532 -10.60 11.37 -6.82
CA GLY A 532 -10.67 12.58 -7.58
C GLY A 532 -11.89 12.88 -8.40
N TYR A 533 -12.99 12.28 -8.07
CA TYR A 533 -14.25 12.66 -8.69
C TYR A 533 -14.91 13.86 -8.01
N ASP A 534 -14.54 14.12 -6.77
CA ASP A 534 -14.99 15.28 -5.99
C ASP A 534 -13.77 15.97 -5.34
N PRO A 535 -13.37 17.16 -5.83
CA PRO A 535 -12.22 17.88 -5.29
C PRO A 535 -12.47 18.46 -3.88
N THR A 536 -13.71 18.47 -3.40
CA THR A 536 -14.05 18.92 -2.06
C THR A 536 -13.78 17.86 -0.98
N LEU A 537 -13.65 16.60 -1.38
CA LEU A 537 -13.34 15.51 -0.48
C LEU A 537 -11.82 15.35 -0.31
N PRO A 538 -11.35 14.93 0.87
CA PRO A 538 -9.95 14.58 1.05
C PRO A 538 -9.57 13.41 0.13
N LEU A 539 -8.31 13.35 -0.29
CA LEU A 539 -7.80 12.29 -1.17
C LEU A 539 -8.06 10.90 -0.61
N TYR A 540 -7.94 10.75 0.69
CA TYR A 540 -8.33 9.56 1.44
C TYR A 540 -8.74 9.94 2.86
N GLN A 541 -9.58 9.12 3.47
CA GLN A 541 -9.96 9.23 4.87
C GLN A 541 -9.19 8.20 5.69
N GLU A 542 -8.61 8.61 6.80
CA GLU A 542 -7.91 7.76 7.75
C GLU A 542 -8.89 7.11 8.73
N TRP A 543 -8.59 5.87 9.07
CA TRP A 543 -9.27 5.10 10.10
C TRP A 543 -8.24 4.62 11.14
N PRO A 544 -8.66 4.08 12.30
CA PRO A 544 -7.74 3.73 13.39
C PRO A 544 -6.52 2.89 12.98
N MET A 545 -6.70 1.90 12.12
CA MET A 545 -5.61 1.06 11.64
C MET A 545 -4.55 1.86 10.86
N TYR A 546 -4.96 2.86 10.09
CA TYR A 546 -4.01 3.71 9.36
C TYR A 546 -3.11 4.51 10.30
N SER A 547 -3.69 5.06 11.37
CA SER A 547 -2.92 5.76 12.40
C SER A 547 -1.96 4.83 13.13
N ALA A 548 -2.39 3.59 13.41
CA ALA A 548 -1.54 2.55 13.99
C ALA A 548 -0.36 2.19 13.07
N LEU A 549 -0.62 2.06 11.77
CA LEU A 549 0.43 1.84 10.74
C LEU A 549 1.44 2.98 10.73
N ARG A 550 0.97 4.22 10.73
CA ARG A 550 1.84 5.42 10.75
C ARG A 550 2.75 5.40 11.97
N ALA A 551 2.22 5.10 13.15
CA ALA A 551 2.99 5.01 14.38
C ALA A 551 3.99 3.84 14.37
N ALA A 552 3.55 2.66 13.93
CA ALA A 552 4.39 1.47 13.91
C ALA A 552 5.53 1.55 12.89
N ASN A 553 5.32 2.25 11.77
CA ASN A 553 6.30 2.42 10.70
C ASN A 553 7.21 3.65 10.90
N ALA A 554 6.96 4.48 11.92
CA ALA A 554 7.73 5.68 12.16
C ALA A 554 9.24 5.40 12.25
N PRO A 555 10.11 6.34 11.81
CA PRO A 555 11.53 6.20 11.94
C PRO A 555 11.97 6.00 13.40
N GLY A 556 12.95 5.12 13.63
CA GLY A 556 13.31 4.69 14.97
C GLY A 556 12.33 3.62 15.47
N ALA A 557 12.78 2.43 15.76
CA ALA A 557 11.92 1.31 16.12
C ALA A 557 10.84 1.72 17.13
N PRO A 558 9.57 1.31 16.93
CA PRO A 558 8.49 1.66 17.82
C PRO A 558 8.84 1.15 19.22
N ALA A 559 9.02 2.10 20.12
CA ALA A 559 9.43 1.79 21.48
C ALA A 559 8.29 1.13 22.25
N TRP A 560 7.05 1.32 21.81
CA TRP A 560 5.88 0.96 22.57
C TRP A 560 5.05 -0.14 21.91
N SER A 561 4.60 -1.07 22.75
CA SER A 561 3.54 -2.02 22.46
C SER A 561 2.70 -2.16 23.73
N PRO A 562 1.36 -2.13 23.67
CA PRO A 562 0.52 -2.31 24.85
C PRO A 562 0.77 -3.64 25.60
N TYR A 563 1.42 -4.59 24.94
CA TYR A 563 1.84 -5.88 25.54
C TYR A 563 3.34 -5.94 25.85
N ALA A 564 4.14 -4.95 25.45
CA ALA A 564 5.49 -4.85 25.97
C ALA A 564 5.40 -4.34 27.41
N ILE A 565 6.13 -4.96 28.32
CA ILE A 565 6.40 -4.34 29.62
C ILE A 565 7.05 -2.99 29.29
N ILE A 566 6.28 -1.94 29.48
CA ILE A 566 6.74 -0.57 29.21
C ILE A 566 7.85 -0.32 30.21
N ASP A 567 9.06 -0.14 29.75
CA ASP A 567 10.08 0.49 30.54
C ASP A 567 9.62 1.96 30.75
N LYS A 568 9.03 2.20 31.90
CA LYS A 568 8.47 3.51 32.28
C LYS A 568 9.50 4.63 32.18
N GLU A 569 10.81 4.32 32.19
CA GLU A 569 11.86 5.30 32.05
C GLU A 569 12.12 5.74 30.60
N GLN A 570 11.73 4.92 29.61
CA GLN A 570 11.85 5.29 28.19
C GLN A 570 10.70 6.16 27.68
N TYR A 571 9.56 6.15 28.35
CA TYR A 571 8.44 7.02 28.03
C TYR A 571 8.61 8.38 28.70
N LYS A 572 9.62 9.12 28.30
CA LYS A 572 9.62 10.57 28.52
C LYS A 572 8.65 11.14 27.51
N ALA A 573 7.43 11.45 28.01
CA ALA A 573 6.45 12.20 27.25
C ALA A 573 7.14 13.33 26.50
N HIS A 574 6.90 13.45 25.21
CA HIS A 574 7.27 14.66 24.49
C HIS A 574 6.63 15.81 25.27
N LYS A 575 7.44 16.62 25.88
CA LYS A 575 6.96 17.88 26.46
C LYS A 575 6.43 18.69 25.29
N THR A 576 5.14 18.62 25.05
CA THR A 576 4.45 19.63 24.26
C THR A 576 4.51 20.90 25.09
N THR A 577 5.50 21.71 24.85
CA THR A 577 5.50 23.08 25.31
C THR A 577 4.37 23.79 24.58
N ASN A 578 3.38 24.26 25.32
CA ASN A 578 2.40 25.20 24.76
C ASN A 578 3.22 26.40 24.24
N PRO A 579 3.27 26.67 22.92
CA PRO A 579 4.16 27.67 22.37
C PRO A 579 3.79 29.10 22.80
N ASP A 580 2.58 29.35 23.29
CA ASP A 580 2.05 30.71 23.44
C ASP A 580 1.75 31.16 24.87
N LYS A 581 1.69 30.28 25.86
CA LYS A 581 1.45 30.67 27.25
C LYS A 581 2.34 29.93 28.25
N ASN A 582 3.21 30.66 28.91
CA ASN A 582 3.95 30.18 30.11
C ASN A 582 3.17 30.53 31.35
N TYR A 583 2.49 29.56 31.95
CA TYR A 583 1.84 29.76 33.26
C TYR A 583 2.94 29.82 34.33
N LYS A 584 2.90 30.90 35.12
CA LYS A 584 3.80 31.07 36.26
C LYS A 584 3.38 30.23 37.46
N GLU A 585 2.10 29.94 37.56
CA GLU A 585 1.53 29.16 38.65
C GLU A 585 0.37 28.31 38.16
N VAL A 586 0.38 27.04 38.55
CA VAL A 586 -0.74 26.10 38.36
C VAL A 586 -1.36 25.80 39.71
N VAL A 587 -2.67 25.95 39.82
CA VAL A 587 -3.42 25.64 41.02
C VAL A 587 -4.31 24.46 40.79
N PHE A 588 -4.10 23.39 41.55
CA PHE A 588 -4.95 22.21 41.49
C PHE A 588 -6.03 22.27 42.56
N ILE A 589 -7.28 22.05 42.16
CA ILE A 589 -8.45 21.96 43.05
C ILE A 589 -9.10 20.59 42.83
N GLY A 590 -9.14 19.79 43.90
CA GLY A 590 -9.72 18.46 43.84
C GLY A 590 -9.32 17.59 45.03
N ASN A 591 -9.79 16.34 45.02
CA ASN A 591 -9.45 15.37 46.06
C ASN A 591 -7.94 15.02 45.97
N PRO A 592 -7.24 14.87 47.13
CA PRO A 592 -5.87 14.36 47.17
C PRO A 592 -5.64 13.06 46.43
N GLU A 593 -6.62 12.20 46.33
CA GLU A 593 -6.60 10.93 45.63
C GLU A 593 -7.14 11.00 44.18
N SER A 594 -7.35 12.19 43.68
CA SER A 594 -7.86 12.42 42.32
C SER A 594 -6.91 11.87 41.27
N LYS A 595 -7.47 11.17 40.25
CA LYS A 595 -6.73 10.73 39.06
C LYS A 595 -6.03 11.91 38.37
N VAL A 596 -6.64 13.07 38.36
CA VAL A 596 -6.06 14.29 37.78
C VAL A 596 -4.77 14.68 38.53
N LYS A 597 -4.80 14.66 39.86
CA LYS A 597 -3.62 14.94 40.67
C LYS A 597 -2.49 13.93 40.45
N HIS A 598 -2.83 12.64 40.38
CA HIS A 598 -1.87 11.61 40.08
C HIS A 598 -1.24 11.81 38.67
N LEU A 599 -2.03 12.19 37.68
CA LEU A 599 -1.55 12.53 36.35
C LEU A 599 -0.59 13.72 36.37
N LEU A 600 -0.95 14.82 37.04
CA LEU A 600 -0.09 16.01 37.19
C LEU A 600 1.26 15.65 37.82
N ASN A 601 1.24 14.86 38.88
CA ASN A 601 2.45 14.39 39.55
C ASN A 601 3.30 13.50 38.63
N ALA A 602 2.68 12.57 37.91
CA ALA A 602 3.36 11.68 36.98
C ALA A 602 4.01 12.44 35.83
N GLN A 603 3.43 13.56 35.41
CA GLN A 603 3.97 14.45 34.39
C GLN A 603 4.95 15.50 34.93
N GLY A 604 5.22 15.50 36.24
CA GLY A 604 6.12 16.46 36.88
C GLY A 604 5.63 17.89 36.85
N VAL A 605 4.31 18.11 36.78
CA VAL A 605 3.71 19.43 36.80
C VAL A 605 3.67 19.89 38.25
N ALA A 606 4.41 20.97 38.57
CA ALA A 606 4.33 21.61 39.89
C ALA A 606 3.02 22.40 40.03
N PHE A 607 2.30 22.20 41.09
CA PHE A 607 1.07 22.93 41.40
C PHE A 607 0.92 23.28 42.87
N ALA A 608 0.21 24.36 43.12
CA ALA A 608 -0.18 24.79 44.47
C ALA A 608 -1.61 24.33 44.77
N SER A 609 -1.91 24.13 46.04
CA SER A 609 -3.26 23.85 46.54
C SER A 609 -4.02 25.11 46.96
N LYS A 610 -3.36 26.26 46.97
CA LYS A 610 -3.94 27.56 47.31
C LYS A 610 -3.32 28.67 46.49
N ILE A 611 -4.09 29.69 46.20
CA ILE A 611 -3.71 30.85 45.39
C ILE A 611 -2.76 31.73 46.19
N THR A 612 -1.60 32.07 45.61
CA THR A 612 -0.63 32.93 46.29
C THR A 612 -0.44 34.29 45.64
N THR A 613 -0.46 34.43 44.33
CA THR A 613 -0.39 35.75 43.64
C THR A 613 -0.71 35.65 42.14
N PRO A 614 -1.30 36.66 41.51
CA PRO A 614 -1.83 36.54 40.16
C PRO A 614 -1.02 37.28 39.12
N SER A 615 -0.41 36.61 38.17
CA SER A 615 -0.09 37.24 36.88
C SER A 615 -0.09 36.31 35.67
N SER A 616 -0.24 35.04 35.84
CA SER A 616 -0.46 34.03 34.77
C SER A 616 -0.80 32.72 35.46
N LEU A 617 -2.09 32.53 35.70
CA LEU A 617 -2.61 31.48 36.57
C LEU A 617 -3.44 30.51 35.77
N LEU A 618 -3.15 29.22 35.93
CA LEU A 618 -3.99 28.14 35.39
C LEU A 618 -4.64 27.38 36.55
N TYR A 619 -5.95 27.34 36.58
CA TYR A 619 -6.68 26.41 37.42
C TYR A 619 -6.90 25.09 36.74
N ILE A 620 -6.52 24.01 37.39
CA ILE A 620 -6.86 22.63 36.96
C ILE A 620 -7.79 22.07 38.07
N ILE A 621 -9.01 21.73 37.66
CA ILE A 621 -10.03 21.26 38.56
C ILE A 621 -10.43 19.83 38.27
N ASP A 622 -10.51 19.02 39.32
CA ASP A 622 -11.20 17.73 39.25
C ASP A 622 -12.70 17.96 39.21
N GLY A 623 -13.27 17.90 38.01
CA GLY A 623 -14.69 18.19 37.77
C GLY A 623 -15.66 17.19 38.40
N SER A 624 -15.19 16.08 38.96
CA SER A 624 -16.01 15.16 39.74
C SER A 624 -16.32 15.67 41.13
N GLN A 625 -15.67 16.75 41.57
CA GLN A 625 -15.87 17.36 42.87
C GLN A 625 -16.83 18.54 42.78
N VAL A 626 -17.73 18.66 43.78
CA VAL A 626 -18.59 19.82 43.92
C VAL A 626 -17.78 20.96 44.53
N LEU A 627 -17.71 22.08 43.84
CA LEU A 627 -17.07 23.30 44.38
C LEU A 627 -17.93 23.93 45.47
N ASP A 628 -17.29 24.32 46.57
CA ASP A 628 -17.95 25.16 47.58
C ASP A 628 -18.08 26.61 47.06
N ASP A 629 -19.02 27.36 47.64
CA ASP A 629 -19.34 28.72 47.21
C ASP A 629 -18.17 29.71 47.34
N THR A 630 -17.24 29.47 48.26
CA THR A 630 -16.09 30.34 48.50
C THR A 630 -15.05 30.12 47.39
N THR A 631 -14.75 28.85 47.08
CA THR A 631 -13.84 28.44 46.01
C THR A 631 -14.38 28.89 44.65
N GLN A 632 -15.68 28.71 44.40
CA GLN A 632 -16.33 29.14 43.18
C GLN A 632 -16.22 30.66 42.95
N LYS A 633 -16.50 31.47 43.95
CA LYS A 633 -16.37 32.94 43.87
C LYS A 633 -14.92 33.38 43.63
N GLU A 634 -13.95 32.72 44.25
CA GLU A 634 -12.54 33.05 44.03
C GLU A 634 -12.09 32.69 42.61
N ILE A 635 -12.48 31.53 42.09
CA ILE A 635 -12.23 31.16 40.69
C ILE A 635 -12.82 32.21 39.74
N GLN A 636 -14.09 32.57 39.89
CA GLN A 636 -14.76 33.62 39.10
C GLN A 636 -14.00 34.95 39.12
N LYS A 637 -13.54 35.35 40.28
CA LYS A 637 -12.76 36.59 40.47
C LYS A 637 -11.41 36.52 39.73
N GLN A 638 -10.76 35.37 39.72
CA GLN A 638 -9.47 35.19 39.02
C GLN A 638 -9.66 35.04 37.51
N LEU A 639 -10.70 34.37 37.06
CA LEU A 639 -11.09 34.33 35.65
C LEU A 639 -11.35 35.73 35.10
N ALA A 640 -12.04 36.58 35.85
CA ALA A 640 -12.24 37.98 35.49
C ALA A 640 -10.94 38.81 35.41
N LYS A 641 -9.85 38.33 35.97
CA LYS A 641 -8.50 38.91 35.89
C LYS A 641 -7.64 38.27 34.81
N GLY A 642 -8.17 37.36 34.03
CA GLY A 642 -7.49 36.68 32.92
C GLY A 642 -6.80 35.37 33.29
N ALA A 643 -7.17 34.72 34.39
CA ALA A 643 -6.75 33.34 34.65
C ALA A 643 -7.42 32.38 33.67
N ASP A 644 -6.75 31.29 33.37
CA ASP A 644 -7.33 30.20 32.57
C ASP A 644 -7.84 29.06 33.47
N LEU A 645 -8.82 28.34 32.99
CA LEU A 645 -9.50 27.26 33.71
C LEU A 645 -9.52 25.98 32.86
N TRP A 646 -9.07 24.89 33.45
CA TRP A 646 -9.15 23.56 32.88
C TRP A 646 -9.94 22.66 33.84
N ILE A 647 -11.08 22.17 33.39
CA ILE A 647 -11.95 21.30 34.20
C ILE A 647 -11.88 19.90 33.58
N TRP A 648 -11.56 18.94 34.40
CA TRP A 648 -11.42 17.53 33.97
C TRP A 648 -12.49 16.65 34.63
N GLY A 649 -13.30 15.97 33.85
CA GLY A 649 -14.20 14.93 34.34
C GLY A 649 -15.46 15.45 35.02
N ILE A 650 -16.12 16.46 34.46
CA ILE A 650 -17.43 16.92 34.91
C ILE A 650 -18.42 15.77 34.88
N THR A 651 -19.22 15.62 35.94
CA THR A 651 -20.26 14.59 36.05
C THR A 651 -21.66 15.22 36.05
N PRO A 652 -22.74 14.43 35.86
CA PRO A 652 -24.10 14.94 35.95
C PRO A 652 -24.42 15.60 37.28
N GLU A 653 -23.80 15.17 38.38
CA GLU A 653 -24.00 15.70 39.70
C GLU A 653 -23.31 17.06 39.87
N THR A 654 -22.24 17.32 39.14
CA THR A 654 -21.41 18.50 39.30
C THR A 654 -21.62 19.56 38.22
N VAL A 655 -22.16 19.21 37.06
CA VAL A 655 -22.29 20.10 35.89
C VAL A 655 -23.04 21.41 36.22
N GLY A 656 -24.06 21.35 37.05
CA GLY A 656 -24.81 22.53 37.44
C GLY A 656 -23.92 23.58 38.11
N ARG A 657 -23.04 23.18 39.01
CA ARG A 657 -22.10 24.08 39.68
C ARG A 657 -21.02 24.64 38.77
N TYR A 658 -20.58 23.85 37.82
CA TYR A 658 -19.60 24.33 36.84
C TYR A 658 -20.23 25.30 35.83
N ASN A 659 -21.50 25.12 35.48
CA ASN A 659 -22.22 26.08 34.63
C ASN A 659 -22.31 27.49 35.25
N ASP A 660 -22.23 27.60 36.56
CA ASP A 660 -22.20 28.91 37.22
C ASP A 660 -20.88 29.69 36.98
N ILE A 661 -19.82 29.03 36.57
CA ILE A 661 -18.50 29.63 36.28
C ILE A 661 -18.08 29.57 34.82
N LEU A 662 -18.72 28.73 34.01
CA LEU A 662 -18.47 28.67 32.58
C LEU A 662 -19.09 29.85 31.84
N PRO A 663 -18.47 30.36 30.77
CA PRO A 663 -19.01 31.47 29.99
C PRO A 663 -20.36 31.15 29.33
N LEU A 664 -20.53 29.87 28.98
CA LEU A 664 -21.77 29.33 28.39
C LEU A 664 -22.09 27.98 29.04
N PRO A 665 -23.36 27.69 29.31
CA PRO A 665 -23.72 26.44 29.96
C PRO A 665 -23.51 25.24 29.06
N VAL A 666 -23.07 24.12 29.64
CA VAL A 666 -22.95 22.82 29.01
C VAL A 666 -23.94 21.82 29.63
N ALA A 667 -24.39 20.90 28.83
CA ALA A 667 -25.13 19.73 29.26
C ALA A 667 -24.29 18.46 29.00
N LEU A 668 -24.51 17.46 29.81
CA LEU A 668 -23.86 16.15 29.63
C LEU A 668 -24.85 15.16 29.04
N GLU A 669 -24.42 14.48 28.00
CA GLU A 669 -25.16 13.38 27.41
C GLU A 669 -24.40 12.09 27.63
N PRO A 670 -25.05 11.02 28.12
CA PRO A 670 -24.41 9.72 28.23
C PRO A 670 -23.89 9.23 26.85
N LEU A 671 -22.64 8.88 26.79
CA LEU A 671 -22.00 8.45 25.58
C LEU A 671 -21.26 7.14 25.79
N LYS A 672 -21.63 6.14 25.01
CA LYS A 672 -20.83 4.93 24.85
C LYS A 672 -19.80 5.21 23.77
N ARG A 673 -18.59 5.56 24.15
CA ARG A 673 -17.51 5.89 23.23
C ARG A 673 -16.97 4.64 22.56
N SER A 674 -16.70 4.73 21.29
CA SER A 674 -16.02 3.70 20.55
C SER A 674 -14.69 4.17 19.98
N SER A 675 -14.56 5.43 19.59
CA SER A 675 -13.30 5.98 19.09
C SER A 675 -13.21 7.50 19.28
N PHE A 676 -12.00 8.04 19.08
CA PHE A 676 -11.74 9.47 19.09
C PHE A 676 -11.09 9.90 17.77
N LEU A 677 -11.57 10.98 17.22
CA LEU A 677 -11.00 11.63 16.05
C LEU A 677 -10.43 12.99 16.46
N PRO A 678 -9.10 13.15 16.50
CA PRO A 678 -8.50 14.45 16.81
C PRO A 678 -8.80 15.45 15.70
N VAL A 679 -9.16 16.64 16.07
CA VAL A 679 -9.34 17.77 15.15
C VAL A 679 -7.97 18.40 14.89
N GLN A 680 -7.64 18.64 13.63
CA GLN A 680 -6.35 19.20 13.21
C GLN A 680 -6.27 20.69 13.59
N LYS A 681 -5.87 20.96 14.82
CA LYS A 681 -5.64 22.30 15.36
C LYS A 681 -4.25 22.39 16.01
N ALA A 682 -3.76 23.60 16.22
CA ALA A 682 -2.43 23.83 16.80
C ALA A 682 -2.18 23.05 18.11
N TRP A 683 -3.19 22.95 18.97
CA TRP A 683 -3.14 22.21 20.25
C TRP A 683 -3.01 20.69 20.08
N MET A 684 -3.42 20.17 18.93
CA MET A 684 -3.39 18.75 18.60
C MET A 684 -2.23 18.40 17.64
N GLN A 685 -1.36 19.37 17.39
CA GLN A 685 -0.23 19.17 16.50
C GLN A 685 0.69 18.05 17.00
N GLY A 686 0.95 17.08 16.15
CA GLY A 686 1.74 15.90 16.49
C GLY A 686 0.96 14.76 17.16
N LEU A 687 -0.32 14.96 17.48
CA LEU A 687 -1.21 13.90 17.94
C LEU A 687 -2.04 13.35 16.77
N ASN A 688 -2.28 12.06 16.80
CA ASN A 688 -3.08 11.34 15.82
C ASN A 688 -4.01 10.33 16.51
N ASN A 689 -4.85 9.65 15.75
CA ASN A 689 -5.82 8.72 16.33
C ASN A 689 -5.15 7.63 17.18
N SER A 690 -3.96 7.14 16.78
CA SER A 690 -3.28 6.08 17.50
C SER A 690 -2.84 6.48 18.93
N ASP A 691 -2.61 7.76 19.19
CA ASP A 691 -2.26 8.23 20.52
C ASP A 691 -3.40 8.03 21.52
N PHE A 692 -4.64 7.98 21.02
CA PHE A 692 -5.84 7.76 21.83
C PHE A 692 -6.26 6.29 21.88
N TYR A 693 -5.90 5.46 20.88
CA TYR A 693 -6.21 4.03 20.86
C TYR A 693 -5.27 3.17 21.69
N PHE A 694 -4.06 3.62 21.87
CA PHE A 694 -3.04 2.89 22.62
C PHE A 694 -2.93 3.33 24.08
N CYS A 695 -3.73 4.31 24.50
CA CYS A 695 -3.86 4.64 25.92
C CYS A 695 -4.53 3.47 26.64
N GLU A 696 -3.98 3.07 27.78
CA GLU A 696 -4.60 2.09 28.65
C GLU A 696 -6.02 2.55 29.01
N LEU A 697 -7.00 1.99 28.33
CA LEU A 697 -8.40 2.17 28.70
C LEU A 697 -8.60 1.26 29.91
N GLN A 698 -8.41 1.80 31.10
CA GLN A 698 -8.89 1.12 32.29
C GLN A 698 -10.36 0.76 32.08
N LYS A 699 -10.77 -0.42 32.53
CA LYS A 699 -12.18 -0.83 32.57
C LYS A 699 -13.00 0.38 32.93
N ALA A 700 -13.80 0.81 31.98
CA ALA A 700 -14.55 2.05 32.14
C ALA A 700 -15.67 1.83 33.16
N ASP A 701 -15.38 2.03 34.42
CA ASP A 701 -16.39 2.43 35.40
C ASP A 701 -16.86 3.87 35.16
N ALA A 702 -16.39 4.49 34.10
CA ALA A 702 -16.81 5.83 33.82
C ALA A 702 -18.03 5.78 32.91
N SER A 703 -19.13 6.14 33.43
CA SER A 703 -20.16 6.85 32.69
C SER A 703 -19.45 7.89 31.82
N ASN A 704 -19.35 7.58 30.53
CA ASN A 704 -18.76 8.50 29.58
C ASN A 704 -19.84 9.50 29.17
N TYR A 705 -19.50 10.76 29.17
CA TYR A 705 -20.39 11.81 28.75
C TYR A 705 -19.74 12.62 27.65
N SER A 706 -20.54 13.06 26.70
CA SER A 706 -20.18 14.11 25.76
C SER A 706 -20.76 15.42 26.23
N LEU A 707 -20.11 16.54 25.91
CA LEU A 707 -20.60 17.88 26.14
C LEU A 707 -21.55 18.29 25.03
N LYS A 708 -22.68 18.88 25.41
CA LYS A 708 -23.66 19.52 24.52
C LYS A 708 -23.93 20.94 24.94
N GLY A 709 -24.38 21.77 24.00
CA GLY A 709 -24.80 23.14 24.25
C GLY A 709 -24.14 24.14 23.31
N THR A 710 -24.54 25.39 23.38
CA THR A 710 -24.04 26.49 22.53
C THR A 710 -22.53 26.65 22.66
N PHE A 711 -21.98 26.42 23.83
CA PHE A 711 -20.52 26.44 24.05
C PHE A 711 -19.76 25.45 23.15
N VAL A 712 -20.31 24.29 22.92
CA VAL A 712 -19.68 23.25 22.07
C VAL A 712 -19.70 23.64 20.59
N GLU A 713 -20.71 24.39 20.18
CA GLU A 713 -20.83 24.88 18.81
C GLU A 713 -19.92 26.08 18.52
N GLU A 714 -19.70 26.93 19.51
CA GLU A 714 -18.88 28.15 19.41
C GLU A 714 -17.42 27.94 19.83
N GLY A 715 -17.15 26.91 20.60
CA GLY A 715 -15.83 26.61 21.13
C GLY A 715 -14.92 25.84 20.17
N ASP A 716 -13.64 25.74 20.53
CA ASP A 716 -12.68 24.93 19.84
C ASP A 716 -12.80 23.46 20.25
N ILE A 717 -13.21 22.63 19.31
CA ILE A 717 -13.26 21.17 19.50
C ILE A 717 -11.88 20.59 19.23
N LEU A 718 -11.33 19.85 20.20
CA LEU A 718 -10.05 19.15 20.06
C LEU A 718 -10.22 17.68 19.65
N LEU A 719 -11.27 17.03 20.17
CA LEU A 719 -11.57 15.63 19.91
C LEU A 719 -13.06 15.47 19.58
N ASN A 720 -13.34 14.70 18.54
CA ASN A 720 -14.67 14.18 18.29
C ASN A 720 -14.73 12.73 18.80
N ALA A 721 -15.74 12.41 19.62
CA ALA A 721 -16.02 11.03 19.97
C ALA A 721 -16.99 10.43 18.96
N CYS A 722 -16.66 9.25 18.44
CA CYS A 722 -17.49 8.52 17.51
C CYS A 722 -18.24 7.40 18.24
N LYS A 723 -19.54 7.30 17.98
CA LYS A 723 -20.41 6.26 18.49
C LYS A 723 -20.89 5.40 17.33
N THR A 724 -20.52 4.13 17.35
CA THR A 724 -20.93 3.16 16.33
C THR A 724 -21.39 1.88 17.00
N ASP A 725 -22.47 1.32 16.52
CA ASP A 725 -22.93 -0.01 16.88
C ASP A 725 -22.62 -0.96 15.73
N TRP A 726 -21.71 -1.90 15.92
CA TRP A 726 -21.30 -2.85 14.90
C TRP A 726 -22.49 -3.69 14.36
N ARG A 727 -23.54 -3.86 15.13
CA ARG A 727 -24.79 -4.48 14.68
C ARG A 727 -25.60 -3.61 13.71
N LYS A 728 -25.22 -2.35 13.61
CA LYS A 728 -25.78 -1.36 12.68
C LYS A 728 -24.71 -0.86 11.72
N TRP A 729 -23.88 -1.75 11.29
CA TRP A 729 -22.70 -1.50 10.45
C TRP A 729 -22.97 -0.71 9.15
N ASN A 730 -24.21 -0.76 8.67
CA ASN A 730 -24.66 -0.02 7.50
C ASN A 730 -25.01 1.46 7.79
N LYS A 731 -24.81 1.92 9.03
CA LYS A 731 -25.00 3.31 9.41
C LYS A 731 -23.66 4.01 9.61
N ARG A 732 -23.62 5.28 9.28
CA ARG A 732 -22.47 6.10 9.66
C ARG A 732 -22.28 6.11 11.18
N PRO A 733 -21.04 6.11 11.66
CA PRO A 733 -20.76 6.49 13.03
C PRO A 733 -21.39 7.86 13.32
N GLU A 734 -22.08 7.97 14.44
CA GLU A 734 -22.54 9.27 14.93
C GLU A 734 -21.34 10.00 15.52
N GLU A 735 -20.91 11.07 14.92
CA GLU A 735 -19.91 11.96 15.51
C GLU A 735 -20.57 12.80 16.58
N ILE A 736 -20.03 12.75 17.78
CA ILE A 736 -20.46 13.55 18.90
C ILE A 736 -19.29 14.46 19.28
N LYS A 737 -19.55 15.76 19.28
CA LYS A 737 -18.57 16.76 19.69
C LYS A 737 -18.35 16.68 21.20
N THR A 738 -17.10 16.58 21.63
CA THR A 738 -16.70 16.56 23.05
C THR A 738 -15.88 17.76 23.43
#